data_94110629671eadcc77fd20101a12bca6
#
_entry.id   94110629671eadcc77fd20101a12bca6
#
_cell.length_a   1.000
_cell.length_b   1.000
_cell.length_c   1.000
_cell.angle_alpha   90.00
_cell.angle_beta   90.00
_cell.angle_gamma   90.00
#
_symmetry.space_group_name_H-M   'P 1'
#
loop_
_entity.id
_entity.type
_entity.pdbx_description
1 polymer ?
#
loop_
_entity_poly.entity_id
_entity_poly.type
_entity_poly.pdbx_seq_one_letter_code
_entity_poly.pdbx_strand_id
1 'polypeptide(L)'
;MNAVDTQHLEKHTPMMRQYLTLKAETPDMLLFYRMGDFYELFYDDAKRASELLGISLTARGKSGGDPIPMAGIPYHAVEGYLAKLVQLRVSVAICEQIGDPATTKGPVERKIVRIVTPGTLTDEALLQERQDNLLAAVYHGKVGFGYATLDVSSGRFVVTELASREALEAELQRTNPAELLYSEDFNELSLINSLSGKRRRPEWEFDYDTSYKLLLEQFGTKDLYGFGLGEVRLSLQAAGCLIQYVKDTQRTALPHINAITRFNQCDSIVLDAATRKNLELTRNLQGGSENTLASVLDNTATPMGSRMLQRWIHEPLRNHNIINARHDAIDELLNNGFHEPLHEQLKALGDIERITARLAIRSARPRDFARLRQALTLLPDIQQTLSQCHSAHLSTLSQSMGEFPQEHALLSRAIVDNPPMLIRDGGVIKEGYHAELDEWRKLSQGATDYLAELEAREKAATGASTLKVGYNRVHGYYIEVSRRESDLVPMSYQRRQTLKNTERYIVAELKEHEEKVLSSQGKALALEKQLWEELFDLLMPRLHELQEFARAAAELDVITNFAERAEQLDYHRPELTAESGIHIEAGRHPVVERVSQSPFIANPVSLNPARRMLIVTGPNMGGKSTYMRQVALITLMAHIGSFVPAQKAAIGPVDRIFTRIGAADDLASGRSTFMVEMTETANILHNATPESLVLMDEIGRGTSTYDGLSLAWSAAEHLAQSLRSMTLFATHYFELTQLPEQIENVANVHLDAIEHDDTIAFMHAVQEGAASKSYGLQVAALAGVPAKVVQAAKHKLHHLESRDREERLPELRQAQLSLAMPESSKALDRLDTIDPDSLTPRQALDLLYELKQLR
;
A
#
# COMPACT_ATOMS: atom_id res chain seq x y z
N MET A 1 -11.83 28.78 11.17
CA MET A 1 -12.86 27.93 11.81
C MET A 1 -13.08 28.49 13.19
N ASN A 2 -14.31 28.88 13.52
CA ASN A 2 -14.60 29.53 14.79
C ASN A 2 -14.48 28.50 15.92
N ALA A 3 -13.63 28.79 16.90
CA ALA A 3 -13.57 28.02 18.14
C ALA A 3 -14.99 27.92 18.74
N VAL A 4 -15.39 26.74 19.15
CA VAL A 4 -16.66 26.53 19.86
C VAL A 4 -16.63 27.47 21.08
N ASP A 5 -17.53 28.44 21.11
CA ASP A 5 -17.57 29.44 22.18
C ASP A 5 -18.06 28.76 23.48
N THR A 6 -17.12 28.31 24.28
CA THR A 6 -17.38 27.66 25.57
C THR A 6 -17.87 28.63 26.64
N GLN A 7 -17.81 29.94 26.37
CA GLN A 7 -18.17 30.99 27.33
C GLN A 7 -19.69 31.10 27.60
N HIS A 8 -20.54 30.37 26.82
CA HIS A 8 -22.00 30.44 26.97
C HIS A 8 -22.66 29.06 27.18
N LEU A 9 -21.93 28.07 27.69
CA LEU A 9 -22.47 26.72 27.95
C LEU A 9 -23.73 26.73 28.87
N GLU A 10 -23.86 27.70 29.75
CA GLU A 10 -25.02 27.78 30.66
C GLU A 10 -26.39 27.99 29.96
N LYS A 11 -26.37 28.52 28.74
CA LYS A 11 -27.61 28.76 27.95
C LYS A 11 -28.14 27.47 27.26
N HIS A 12 -27.33 26.40 27.27
CA HIS A 12 -27.69 25.15 26.60
C HIS A 12 -28.29 24.10 27.56
N THR A 13 -29.09 23.20 27.02
CA THR A 13 -29.62 22.07 27.81
C THR A 13 -28.46 21.18 28.29
N PRO A 14 -28.65 20.41 29.40
CA PRO A 14 -27.60 19.55 29.95
C PRO A 14 -26.98 18.61 28.89
N MET A 15 -27.79 18.06 27.99
CA MET A 15 -27.32 17.21 26.88
C MET A 15 -26.48 17.99 25.87
N MET A 16 -26.89 19.19 25.47
CA MET A 16 -26.15 20.02 24.54
C MET A 16 -24.82 20.54 25.14
N ARG A 17 -24.81 20.78 26.45
CA ARG A 17 -23.54 21.12 27.14
C ARG A 17 -22.53 19.98 27.05
N GLN A 18 -22.98 18.74 27.31
CA GLN A 18 -22.14 17.55 27.19
C GLN A 18 -21.64 17.39 25.73
N TYR A 19 -22.51 17.54 24.73
CA TYR A 19 -22.14 17.49 23.32
C TYR A 19 -21.08 18.54 22.96
N LEU A 20 -21.30 19.81 23.33
CA LEU A 20 -20.37 20.89 23.01
C LEU A 20 -19.02 20.75 23.72
N THR A 21 -19.01 20.24 24.95
CA THR A 21 -17.77 19.93 25.67
C THR A 21 -16.96 18.86 24.94
N LEU A 22 -17.60 17.76 24.52
CA LEU A 22 -16.94 16.70 23.76
C LEU A 22 -16.52 17.16 22.35
N LYS A 23 -17.32 18.02 21.72
CA LYS A 23 -16.96 18.62 20.43
C LYS A 23 -15.75 19.53 20.53
N ALA A 24 -15.57 20.23 21.64
CA ALA A 24 -14.38 21.06 21.87
C ALA A 24 -13.08 20.25 21.98
N GLU A 25 -13.14 18.97 22.38
CA GLU A 25 -11.98 18.06 22.34
C GLU A 25 -11.57 17.69 20.91
N THR A 26 -12.51 17.70 19.95
CA THR A 26 -12.31 17.25 18.57
C THR A 26 -12.93 18.23 17.56
N PRO A 27 -12.44 19.51 17.51
CA PRO A 27 -13.12 20.58 16.77
C PRO A 27 -13.20 20.31 15.27
N ASP A 28 -12.18 19.68 14.67
CA ASP A 28 -12.05 19.46 13.23
C ASP A 28 -12.66 18.12 12.74
N MET A 29 -13.16 17.26 13.65
CA MET A 29 -13.70 15.95 13.36
C MET A 29 -15.22 15.94 13.46
N LEU A 30 -15.89 15.06 12.73
CA LEU A 30 -17.31 14.82 12.94
C LEU A 30 -17.50 14.06 14.26
N LEU A 31 -18.39 14.56 15.14
CA LEU A 31 -18.72 13.89 16.40
C LEU A 31 -19.98 13.03 16.23
N PHE A 32 -19.83 11.71 16.24
CA PHE A 32 -20.91 10.73 16.25
C PHE A 32 -21.35 10.50 17.71
N TYR A 33 -22.41 11.18 18.10
CA TYR A 33 -22.89 11.20 19.47
C TYR A 33 -24.00 10.18 19.69
N ARG A 34 -23.76 9.13 20.49
CA ARG A 34 -24.71 8.04 20.71
C ARG A 34 -25.97 8.47 21.41
N MET A 35 -27.13 8.23 20.78
CA MET A 35 -28.48 8.49 21.32
C MET A 35 -29.38 7.30 21.03
N GLY A 36 -29.50 6.37 21.98
CA GLY A 36 -30.28 5.14 21.78
C GLY A 36 -29.77 4.34 20.58
N ASP A 37 -30.61 4.12 19.57
CA ASP A 37 -30.31 3.35 18.37
C ASP A 37 -29.67 4.19 17.23
N PHE A 38 -29.33 5.45 17.53
CA PHE A 38 -28.73 6.35 16.55
C PHE A 38 -27.41 6.96 17.03
N TYR A 39 -26.57 7.34 16.08
CA TYR A 39 -25.56 8.37 16.25
C TYR A 39 -26.14 9.67 15.71
N GLU A 40 -26.28 10.66 16.56
CA GLU A 40 -26.78 11.98 16.19
C GLU A 40 -25.62 12.96 16.06
N LEU A 41 -25.69 13.81 15.03
CA LEU A 41 -24.78 14.92 14.79
C LEU A 41 -25.57 16.22 14.90
N PHE A 42 -24.93 17.26 15.42
CA PHE A 42 -25.60 18.54 15.64
C PHE A 42 -24.80 19.71 15.04
N TYR A 43 -25.44 20.84 14.83
CA TYR A 43 -24.88 22.08 14.32
C TYR A 43 -24.17 21.90 12.98
N ASP A 44 -22.93 22.37 12.86
CA ASP A 44 -22.16 22.30 11.62
C ASP A 44 -21.77 20.87 11.23
N ASP A 45 -21.59 19.98 12.22
CA ASP A 45 -21.36 18.55 11.96
C ASP A 45 -22.56 17.92 11.25
N ALA A 46 -23.79 18.29 11.61
CA ALA A 46 -24.99 17.78 10.95
C ALA A 46 -25.09 18.25 9.50
N LYS A 47 -24.80 19.53 9.24
CA LYS A 47 -24.79 20.09 7.87
C LYS A 47 -23.72 19.40 7.01
N ARG A 48 -22.50 19.30 7.53
CA ARG A 48 -21.36 18.68 6.85
C ARG A 48 -21.62 17.19 6.57
N ALA A 49 -22.18 16.45 7.54
CA ALA A 49 -22.53 15.04 7.36
C ALA A 49 -23.64 14.87 6.32
N SER A 50 -24.65 15.75 6.32
CA SER A 50 -25.73 15.74 5.32
C SER A 50 -25.18 15.90 3.90
N GLU A 51 -24.25 16.84 3.69
CA GLU A 51 -23.60 17.07 2.39
C GLU A 51 -22.75 15.88 1.95
N LEU A 52 -21.92 15.33 2.85
CA LEU A 52 -20.97 14.27 2.52
C LEU A 52 -21.62 12.89 2.34
N LEU A 53 -22.67 12.62 3.12
CA LEU A 53 -23.29 11.27 3.19
C LEU A 53 -24.63 11.18 2.47
N GLY A 54 -25.22 12.33 2.09
CA GLY A 54 -26.56 12.38 1.51
C GLY A 54 -27.67 12.02 2.49
N ILE A 55 -27.47 12.24 3.81
CA ILE A 55 -28.46 11.99 4.85
C ILE A 55 -29.34 13.21 5.09
N SER A 56 -30.58 12.99 5.54
CA SER A 56 -31.53 14.08 5.79
C SER A 56 -31.06 14.99 6.91
N LEU A 57 -31.04 16.30 6.65
CA LEU A 57 -30.85 17.33 7.66
C LEU A 57 -32.22 17.69 8.27
N THR A 58 -32.32 17.58 9.57
CA THR A 58 -33.53 17.89 10.35
C THR A 58 -33.23 18.95 11.43
N ALA A 59 -34.22 19.34 12.23
CA ALA A 59 -33.99 20.21 13.36
C ALA A 59 -34.62 19.60 14.62
N ARG A 60 -33.89 19.66 15.74
CA ARG A 60 -34.32 19.11 17.03
C ARG A 60 -34.33 20.19 18.10
N GLY A 61 -35.56 20.66 18.46
CA GLY A 61 -35.71 21.65 19.52
C GLY A 61 -35.02 23.01 19.22
N LYS A 62 -34.90 23.81 20.27
CA LYS A 62 -34.22 25.12 20.22
C LYS A 62 -33.18 25.18 21.34
N SER A 63 -32.04 25.74 21.07
CA SER A 63 -31.05 26.05 22.09
C SER A 63 -30.50 27.45 21.82
N GLY A 64 -30.49 28.33 22.84
CA GLY A 64 -30.12 29.72 22.66
C GLY A 64 -31.10 30.55 21.82
N GLY A 65 -32.28 30.03 21.48
CA GLY A 65 -33.30 30.72 20.66
C GLY A 65 -33.46 30.18 19.25
N ASP A 66 -32.44 29.52 18.69
CA ASP A 66 -32.42 28.99 17.32
C ASP A 66 -32.70 27.47 17.25
N PRO A 67 -33.28 26.97 16.15
CA PRO A 67 -33.39 25.54 15.89
C PRO A 67 -32.02 24.88 15.80
N ILE A 68 -31.86 23.69 16.41
CA ILE A 68 -30.59 22.92 16.36
C ILE A 68 -30.62 22.05 15.12
N PRO A 69 -29.77 22.31 14.10
CA PRO A 69 -29.60 21.40 12.96
C PRO A 69 -29.16 20.02 13.47
N MET A 70 -29.79 18.95 12.98
CA MET A 70 -29.50 17.58 13.38
C MET A 70 -29.53 16.64 12.17
N ALA A 71 -28.60 15.69 12.16
CA ALA A 71 -28.60 14.53 11.26
C ALA A 71 -28.39 13.28 12.09
N GLY A 72 -29.00 12.16 11.68
CA GLY A 72 -28.93 10.91 12.44
C GLY A 72 -28.51 9.74 11.55
N ILE A 73 -27.64 8.88 12.08
CA ILE A 73 -27.18 7.64 11.45
C ILE A 73 -27.61 6.47 12.33
N PRO A 74 -28.36 5.47 11.81
CA PRO A 74 -28.69 4.28 12.57
C PRO A 74 -27.42 3.54 13.04
N TYR A 75 -27.38 3.16 14.31
CA TYR A 75 -26.25 2.48 14.91
C TYR A 75 -25.80 1.23 14.14
N HIS A 76 -26.76 0.42 13.69
CA HIS A 76 -26.47 -0.81 12.95
C HIS A 76 -25.91 -0.58 11.56
N ALA A 77 -26.05 0.63 10.99
CA ALA A 77 -25.57 1.00 9.66
C ALA A 77 -24.30 1.86 9.68
N VAL A 78 -23.77 2.18 10.87
CA VAL A 78 -22.66 3.13 11.05
C VAL A 78 -21.41 2.77 10.24
N GLU A 79 -21.09 1.49 10.09
CA GLU A 79 -19.90 1.03 9.36
C GLU A 79 -19.89 1.47 7.89
N GLY A 80 -21.03 1.38 7.21
CA GLY A 80 -21.16 1.83 5.83
C GLY A 80 -20.98 3.34 5.65
N TYR A 81 -21.41 4.13 6.64
CA TYR A 81 -21.22 5.58 6.65
C TYR A 81 -19.77 5.96 7.02
N LEU A 82 -19.15 5.26 7.97
CA LEU A 82 -17.73 5.43 8.29
C LEU A 82 -16.84 5.11 7.10
N ALA A 83 -17.14 4.04 6.35
CA ALA A 83 -16.40 3.69 5.14
C ALA A 83 -16.41 4.83 4.11
N LYS A 84 -17.56 5.46 3.88
CA LYS A 84 -17.68 6.63 2.99
C LYS A 84 -16.86 7.82 3.49
N LEU A 85 -16.93 8.13 4.79
CA LEU A 85 -16.20 9.25 5.39
C LEU A 85 -14.68 9.03 5.35
N VAL A 86 -14.23 7.81 5.61
CA VAL A 86 -12.82 7.43 5.48
C VAL A 86 -12.33 7.59 4.05
N GLN A 87 -13.10 7.16 3.05
CA GLN A 87 -12.76 7.38 1.63
C GLN A 87 -12.65 8.87 1.28
N LEU A 88 -13.48 9.70 1.91
CA LEU A 88 -13.42 11.16 1.80
C LEU A 88 -12.34 11.80 2.69
N ARG A 89 -11.52 11.01 3.37
CA ARG A 89 -10.45 11.46 4.29
C ARG A 89 -10.98 12.32 5.46
N VAL A 90 -12.19 12.04 5.90
CA VAL A 90 -12.82 12.74 7.04
C VAL A 90 -12.69 11.90 8.29
N SER A 91 -12.14 12.50 9.36
CA SER A 91 -12.02 11.86 10.68
C SER A 91 -13.30 11.98 11.49
N VAL A 92 -13.60 10.94 12.27
CA VAL A 92 -14.82 10.81 13.06
C VAL A 92 -14.49 10.44 14.49
N ALA A 93 -14.98 11.20 15.46
CA ALA A 93 -14.95 10.85 16.88
C ALA A 93 -16.21 10.05 17.24
N ILE A 94 -16.03 8.84 17.75
CA ILE A 94 -17.14 7.96 18.19
C ILE A 94 -17.36 8.16 19.69
N CYS A 95 -18.55 8.61 20.03
CA CYS A 95 -18.94 8.87 21.40
C CYS A 95 -20.02 7.88 21.85
N GLU A 96 -19.72 7.09 22.89
CA GLU A 96 -20.59 6.07 23.44
C GLU A 96 -21.15 6.45 24.81
N GLN A 97 -22.29 5.85 25.17
CA GLN A 97 -22.90 5.94 26.49
C GLN A 97 -22.13 5.08 27.48
N ILE A 98 -21.80 5.65 28.64
CA ILE A 98 -21.12 4.93 29.73
C ILE A 98 -22.09 4.79 30.89
N GLY A 99 -22.30 3.54 31.36
CA GLY A 99 -23.24 3.20 32.42
C GLY A 99 -24.61 2.74 31.92
N ASP A 100 -25.45 2.32 32.84
CA ASP A 100 -26.78 1.81 32.53
C ASP A 100 -27.82 2.96 32.55
N PRO A 101 -28.52 3.19 31.43
CA PRO A 101 -29.57 4.19 31.36
C PRO A 101 -30.70 4.01 32.38
N ALA A 102 -30.95 2.76 32.85
CA ALA A 102 -32.00 2.43 33.80
C ALA A 102 -31.71 2.86 35.24
N THR A 103 -30.43 3.01 35.58
CA THR A 103 -29.97 3.33 36.95
C THR A 103 -29.48 4.78 37.12
N THR A 104 -29.32 5.54 36.03
CA THR A 104 -28.74 6.89 36.05
C THR A 104 -29.84 7.96 36.26
N LYS A 105 -29.69 8.78 37.30
CA LYS A 105 -30.54 9.98 37.49
C LYS A 105 -29.94 11.15 36.69
N GLY A 106 -30.51 11.47 35.52
CA GLY A 106 -30.09 12.56 34.64
C GLY A 106 -29.57 12.08 33.25
N PRO A 107 -28.91 12.94 32.45
CA PRO A 107 -28.32 12.51 31.19
C PRO A 107 -27.23 11.47 31.44
N VAL A 108 -27.31 10.34 30.74
CA VAL A 108 -26.26 9.31 30.80
C VAL A 108 -24.94 9.93 30.37
N GLU A 109 -23.87 9.62 31.10
CA GLU A 109 -22.53 10.07 30.75
C GLU A 109 -22.09 9.50 29.40
N ARG A 110 -21.41 10.30 28.60
CA ARG A 110 -20.89 9.93 27.30
C ARG A 110 -19.43 10.35 27.20
N LYS A 111 -18.63 9.49 26.58
CA LYS A 111 -17.19 9.74 26.32
C LYS A 111 -16.84 9.37 24.90
N ILE A 112 -15.86 10.07 24.35
CA ILE A 112 -15.24 9.65 23.10
C ILE A 112 -14.42 8.40 23.40
N VAL A 113 -14.86 7.27 22.87
CA VAL A 113 -14.21 5.97 23.07
C VAL A 113 -13.15 5.68 22.02
N ARG A 114 -13.31 6.24 20.84
CA ARG A 114 -12.37 6.07 19.73
C ARG A 114 -12.50 7.21 18.72
N ILE A 115 -11.39 7.53 18.08
CA ILE A 115 -11.36 8.43 16.92
C ILE A 115 -10.95 7.60 15.70
N VAL A 116 -11.79 7.59 14.68
CA VAL A 116 -11.55 6.91 13.40
C VAL A 116 -10.93 7.90 12.45
N THR A 117 -9.68 7.65 12.03
CA THR A 117 -8.97 8.45 11.03
C THR A 117 -8.51 7.55 9.88
N PRO A 118 -8.19 8.10 8.71
CA PRO A 118 -7.74 7.28 7.56
C PRO A 118 -6.55 6.37 7.86
N GLY A 119 -5.62 6.82 8.71
CA GLY A 119 -4.39 6.08 9.06
C GLY A 119 -4.53 5.13 10.26
N THR A 120 -5.63 5.24 11.05
CA THR A 120 -5.78 4.46 12.29
C THR A 120 -6.92 3.43 12.23
N LEU A 121 -7.21 2.92 11.04
CA LEU A 121 -8.26 1.93 10.82
C LEU A 121 -7.83 0.55 11.32
N THR A 122 -8.78 -0.14 11.96
CA THR A 122 -8.61 -1.52 12.42
C THR A 122 -9.77 -2.42 12.04
N ASP A 123 -10.93 -1.84 11.70
CA ASP A 123 -12.13 -2.59 11.29
C ASP A 123 -11.98 -3.16 9.87
N GLU A 124 -12.25 -4.44 9.71
CA GLU A 124 -12.19 -5.15 8.42
C GLU A 124 -13.05 -4.46 7.34
N ALA A 125 -14.25 -4.00 7.70
CA ALA A 125 -15.17 -3.35 6.77
C ALA A 125 -14.68 -1.99 6.22
N LEU A 126 -13.67 -1.37 6.86
CA LEU A 126 -13.10 -0.08 6.49
C LEU A 126 -11.78 -0.20 5.75
N LEU A 127 -11.14 -1.35 5.82
CA LEU A 127 -9.82 -1.63 5.26
C LEU A 127 -9.93 -2.29 3.88
N GLN A 128 -8.97 -1.97 3.01
CA GLN A 128 -8.76 -2.77 1.81
C GLN A 128 -7.99 -4.05 2.19
N GLU A 129 -8.52 -5.20 1.80
CA GLU A 129 -8.00 -6.50 2.26
C GLU A 129 -6.53 -6.72 1.86
N ARG A 130 -6.19 -6.43 0.62
CA ARG A 130 -4.89 -6.73 0.00
C ARG A 130 -3.91 -5.56 0.01
N GLN A 131 -4.17 -4.49 0.78
CA GLN A 131 -3.29 -3.32 0.89
C GLN A 131 -3.00 -2.98 2.34
N ASP A 132 -1.77 -2.53 2.62
CA ASP A 132 -1.41 -1.95 3.91
C ASP A 132 -2.14 -0.62 4.11
N ASN A 133 -2.49 -0.30 5.35
CA ASN A 133 -3.09 0.98 5.72
C ASN A 133 -2.13 1.76 6.61
N LEU A 134 -1.21 2.50 5.98
CA LEU A 134 -0.11 3.13 6.69
C LEU A 134 -0.50 4.51 7.24
N LEU A 135 -0.25 4.69 8.53
CA LEU A 135 -0.09 5.97 9.17
C LEU A 135 1.41 6.32 9.13
N ALA A 136 1.76 7.51 8.67
CA ALA A 136 3.15 7.96 8.62
C ALA A 136 3.36 9.24 9.43
N ALA A 137 4.60 9.48 9.85
CA ALA A 137 5.04 10.77 10.38
C ALA A 137 6.38 11.18 9.79
N VAL A 138 6.57 12.47 9.57
CA VAL A 138 7.80 13.07 9.08
C VAL A 138 8.26 14.20 9.99
N TYR A 139 9.55 14.18 10.32
CA TYR A 139 10.22 15.23 11.06
C TYR A 139 11.42 15.75 10.27
N HIS A 140 11.56 17.07 10.14
CA HIS A 140 12.67 17.70 9.45
C HIS A 140 13.70 18.22 10.47
N GLY A 141 14.87 17.57 10.51
CA GLY A 141 16.00 17.97 11.35
C GLY A 141 17.07 18.73 10.58
N LYS A 142 18.15 19.08 11.26
CA LYS A 142 19.28 19.84 10.63
C LYS A 142 20.06 19.05 9.59
N VAL A 143 20.05 17.71 9.65
CA VAL A 143 20.88 16.81 8.81
C VAL A 143 20.04 15.97 7.86
N GLY A 144 18.73 16.14 7.80
CA GLY A 144 17.84 15.34 6.96
C GLY A 144 16.48 15.15 7.61
N PHE A 145 15.80 14.05 7.24
CA PHE A 145 14.45 13.77 7.68
C PHE A 145 14.40 12.47 8.48
N GLY A 146 13.62 12.48 9.55
CA GLY A 146 13.17 11.27 10.20
C GLY A 146 11.79 10.89 9.65
N TYR A 147 11.63 9.66 9.24
CA TYR A 147 10.38 9.13 8.71
C TYR A 147 10.00 7.85 9.42
N ALA A 148 8.75 7.74 9.81
CA ALA A 148 8.22 6.56 10.47
C ALA A 148 6.87 6.18 9.87
N THR A 149 6.59 4.87 9.78
CA THR A 149 5.33 4.32 9.31
C THR A 149 4.83 3.25 10.26
N LEU A 150 3.53 3.25 10.50
CA LEU A 150 2.85 2.29 11.35
C LEU A 150 1.56 1.81 10.66
N ASP A 151 1.42 0.52 10.50
CA ASP A 151 0.14 -0.11 10.19
C ASP A 151 -0.52 -0.57 11.49
N VAL A 152 -1.51 0.18 11.94
CA VAL A 152 -2.23 -0.12 13.20
C VAL A 152 -3.00 -1.44 13.09
N SER A 153 -3.39 -1.85 11.89
CA SER A 153 -4.15 -3.07 11.65
C SER A 153 -3.32 -4.36 11.70
N SER A 154 -1.98 -4.25 11.66
CA SER A 154 -1.05 -5.38 11.75
C SER A 154 -0.03 -5.23 12.89
N GLY A 155 0.20 -4.02 13.37
CA GLY A 155 1.25 -3.69 14.34
C GLY A 155 2.63 -3.48 13.72
N ARG A 156 2.77 -3.48 12.37
CA ARG A 156 4.04 -3.28 11.69
C ARG A 156 4.51 -1.83 11.81
N PHE A 157 5.64 -1.63 12.47
CA PHE A 157 6.21 -0.33 12.75
C PHE A 157 7.63 -0.23 12.20
N VAL A 158 7.84 0.73 11.28
CA VAL A 158 9.11 0.88 10.55
C VAL A 158 9.58 2.32 10.64
N VAL A 159 10.89 2.51 10.82
CA VAL A 159 11.54 3.83 10.86
C VAL A 159 12.72 3.89 9.91
N THR A 160 12.96 5.07 9.35
CA THR A 160 14.13 5.33 8.51
C THR A 160 14.59 6.78 8.64
N GLU A 161 15.89 7.03 8.41
CA GLU A 161 16.45 8.37 8.30
C GLU A 161 16.85 8.63 6.86
N LEU A 162 16.49 9.78 6.34
CA LEU A 162 16.59 10.16 4.94
C LEU A 162 17.45 11.42 4.83
N ALA A 163 18.50 11.34 4.00
CA ALA A 163 19.49 12.42 3.91
C ALA A 163 19.05 13.56 2.98
N SER A 164 18.09 13.33 2.08
CA SER A 164 17.71 14.30 1.06
C SER A 164 16.20 14.38 0.83
N ARG A 165 15.77 15.43 0.11
CA ARG A 165 14.37 15.63 -0.32
C ARG A 165 13.90 14.51 -1.26
N GLU A 166 14.77 14.12 -2.18
CA GLU A 166 14.50 13.07 -3.18
C GLU A 166 14.29 11.71 -2.49
N ALA A 167 15.07 11.43 -1.43
CA ALA A 167 14.91 10.23 -0.62
C ALA A 167 13.55 10.24 0.13
N LEU A 168 13.13 11.39 0.67
CA LEU A 168 11.81 11.51 1.29
C LEU A 168 10.68 11.36 0.26
N GLU A 169 10.80 11.95 -0.90
CA GLU A 169 9.81 11.81 -1.98
C GLU A 169 9.67 10.34 -2.42
N ALA A 170 10.79 9.64 -2.58
CA ALA A 170 10.80 8.21 -2.90
C ALA A 170 10.11 7.36 -1.81
N GLU A 171 10.34 7.66 -0.52
CA GLU A 171 9.71 6.97 0.60
C GLU A 171 8.21 7.27 0.72
N LEU A 172 7.79 8.52 0.53
CA LEU A 172 6.38 8.89 0.51
C LEU A 172 5.63 8.17 -0.61
N GLN A 173 6.27 8.01 -1.77
CA GLN A 173 5.69 7.29 -2.89
C GLN A 173 5.68 5.78 -2.69
N ARG A 174 6.75 5.21 -2.09
CA ARG A 174 6.83 3.80 -1.74
C ARG A 174 5.74 3.39 -0.76
N THR A 175 5.57 4.16 0.31
CA THR A 175 4.66 3.85 1.40
C THR A 175 3.23 4.31 1.14
N ASN A 176 3.03 5.34 0.31
CA ASN A 176 1.74 5.94 -0.03
C ASN A 176 0.78 6.01 1.18
N PRO A 177 1.15 6.72 2.26
CA PRO A 177 0.42 6.67 3.51
C PRO A 177 -1.01 7.16 3.37
N ALA A 178 -1.94 6.47 4.07
CA ALA A 178 -3.34 6.88 4.16
C ALA A 178 -3.48 8.20 4.94
N GLU A 179 -2.59 8.42 5.91
CA GLU A 179 -2.51 9.63 6.70
C GLU A 179 -1.05 9.96 7.03
N LEU A 180 -0.66 11.23 6.90
CA LEU A 180 0.69 11.72 7.21
C LEU A 180 0.65 12.79 8.29
N LEU A 181 1.37 12.56 9.38
CA LEU A 181 1.61 13.53 10.44
C LEU A 181 2.89 14.33 10.16
N TYR A 182 2.86 15.64 10.36
CA TYR A 182 4.02 16.49 10.19
C TYR A 182 4.06 17.60 11.24
N SER A 183 5.28 18.01 11.63
CA SER A 183 5.48 19.10 12.60
C SER A 183 4.99 20.43 12.03
N GLU A 184 4.50 21.30 12.92
CA GLU A 184 4.11 22.67 12.54
C GLU A 184 5.27 23.49 11.97
N ASP A 185 6.51 23.12 12.26
CA ASP A 185 7.74 23.74 11.74
C ASP A 185 8.26 23.09 10.45
N PHE A 186 7.50 22.15 9.87
CA PHE A 186 7.91 21.48 8.65
C PHE A 186 7.93 22.42 7.46
N ASN A 187 9.13 22.74 6.95
CA ASN A 187 9.33 23.78 5.92
C ASN A 187 9.20 23.24 4.48
N GLU A 188 9.21 21.90 4.28
CA GLU A 188 9.19 21.29 2.95
C GLU A 188 7.77 20.88 2.51
N LEU A 189 6.80 21.78 2.70
CA LEU A 189 5.38 21.53 2.39
C LEU A 189 5.14 21.13 0.94
N SER A 190 5.99 21.54 0.00
CA SER A 190 5.89 21.16 -1.42
C SER A 190 5.93 19.65 -1.64
N LEU A 191 6.70 18.90 -0.82
CA LEU A 191 6.82 17.43 -0.93
C LEU A 191 5.55 16.70 -0.51
N ILE A 192 4.77 17.29 0.39
CA ILE A 192 3.57 16.65 0.95
C ILE A 192 2.27 17.25 0.43
N ASN A 193 2.31 18.29 -0.41
CA ASN A 193 1.10 18.99 -0.88
C ASN A 193 0.15 18.10 -1.66
N SER A 194 0.65 17.12 -2.40
CA SER A 194 -0.15 16.16 -3.16
C SER A 194 -0.89 15.14 -2.29
N LEU A 195 -0.47 14.96 -1.04
CA LEU A 195 -1.09 14.03 -0.11
C LEU A 195 -2.39 14.62 0.47
N SER A 196 -3.48 13.91 0.31
CA SER A 196 -4.82 14.34 0.78
C SER A 196 -5.05 14.11 2.28
N GLY A 197 -4.36 13.15 2.88
CA GLY A 197 -4.51 12.73 4.29
C GLY A 197 -3.42 13.31 5.20
N LYS A 198 -3.08 14.60 5.08
CA LYS A 198 -2.03 15.19 5.91
C LYS A 198 -2.60 15.90 7.14
N ARG A 199 -1.90 15.77 8.29
CA ARG A 199 -2.29 16.37 9.55
C ARG A 199 -1.10 17.03 10.24
N ARG A 200 -1.24 18.31 10.53
CA ARG A 200 -0.27 19.08 11.27
C ARG A 200 -0.32 18.76 12.77
N ARG A 201 0.84 18.59 13.40
CA ARG A 201 0.97 18.31 14.83
C ARG A 201 1.90 19.32 15.50
N PRO A 202 1.69 19.61 16.79
CA PRO A 202 2.56 20.51 17.55
C PRO A 202 3.99 20.01 17.59
N GLU A 203 4.96 20.92 17.63
CA GLU A 203 6.39 20.60 17.65
C GLU A 203 6.80 19.72 18.85
N TRP A 204 6.19 19.91 20.02
CA TRP A 204 6.49 19.14 21.22
C TRP A 204 6.19 17.64 21.11
N GLU A 205 5.32 17.22 20.19
CA GLU A 205 5.07 15.79 19.90
C GLU A 205 6.24 15.12 19.18
N PHE A 206 7.15 15.90 18.63
CA PHE A 206 8.39 15.44 18.00
C PHE A 206 9.62 15.67 18.89
N ASP A 207 9.44 15.99 20.19
CA ASP A 207 10.56 16.08 21.12
C ASP A 207 11.24 14.71 21.28
N TYR A 208 12.60 14.72 21.22
CA TYR A 208 13.36 13.46 21.22
C TYR A 208 13.23 12.70 22.54
N ASP A 209 13.40 13.38 23.69
CA ASP A 209 13.39 12.71 24.99
C ASP A 209 12.02 12.16 25.33
N THR A 210 10.96 12.89 25.00
CA THR A 210 9.58 12.46 25.14
C THR A 210 9.28 11.28 24.23
N SER A 211 9.68 11.35 22.95
CA SER A 211 9.50 10.27 21.97
C SER A 211 10.23 9.01 22.37
N TYR A 212 11.48 9.12 22.79
CA TYR A 212 12.30 7.99 23.26
C TYR A 212 11.65 7.30 24.46
N LYS A 213 11.20 8.07 25.46
CA LYS A 213 10.51 7.54 26.64
C LYS A 213 9.21 6.82 26.27
N LEU A 214 8.40 7.41 25.40
CA LEU A 214 7.15 6.79 24.91
C LEU A 214 7.39 5.44 24.24
N LEU A 215 8.46 5.33 23.44
CA LEU A 215 8.84 4.08 22.78
C LEU A 215 9.34 3.03 23.78
N LEU A 216 10.14 3.43 24.78
CA LEU A 216 10.55 2.51 25.85
C LEU A 216 9.35 1.96 26.63
N GLU A 217 8.40 2.82 26.97
CA GLU A 217 7.16 2.42 27.66
C GLU A 217 6.33 1.48 26.77
N GLN A 218 6.21 1.77 25.45
CA GLN A 218 5.46 0.96 24.51
C GLN A 218 6.03 -0.46 24.38
N PHE A 219 7.36 -0.59 24.29
CA PHE A 219 8.02 -1.89 24.10
C PHE A 219 8.41 -2.58 25.41
N GLY A 220 8.25 -1.93 26.55
CA GLY A 220 8.63 -2.46 27.86
C GLY A 220 10.13 -2.72 28.01
N THR A 221 10.98 -1.92 27.35
CA THR A 221 12.43 -2.09 27.29
C THR A 221 13.17 -0.97 28.01
N LYS A 222 14.44 -1.21 28.34
CA LYS A 222 15.30 -0.20 29.00
C LYS A 222 15.99 0.71 27.98
N ASP A 223 16.20 0.22 26.78
CA ASP A 223 16.81 0.96 25.65
C ASP A 223 16.30 0.40 24.31
N LEU A 224 16.66 1.05 23.23
CA LEU A 224 16.29 0.66 21.87
C LEU A 224 17.43 0.02 21.06
N TYR A 225 18.57 -0.30 21.72
CA TYR A 225 19.71 -0.94 21.03
C TYR A 225 19.35 -2.31 20.47
N GLY A 226 18.53 -3.08 21.20
CA GLY A 226 18.05 -4.39 20.75
C GLY A 226 17.25 -4.36 19.45
N PHE A 227 16.68 -3.21 19.09
CA PHE A 227 15.99 -2.98 17.82
C PHE A 227 16.90 -2.37 16.73
N GLY A 228 18.21 -2.20 16.99
CA GLY A 228 19.16 -1.56 16.07
C GLY A 228 18.98 -0.04 15.93
N LEU A 229 18.38 0.61 16.94
CA LEU A 229 18.00 2.03 16.90
C LEU A 229 18.88 2.95 17.78
N GLY A 230 20.00 2.45 18.27
CA GLY A 230 20.86 3.21 19.19
C GLY A 230 21.48 4.50 18.62
N GLU A 231 21.62 4.58 17.31
CA GLU A 231 22.27 5.71 16.64
C GLU A 231 21.32 6.65 15.90
N VAL A 232 20.03 6.30 15.77
CA VAL A 232 19.04 7.11 15.05
C VAL A 232 18.32 8.06 16.00
N ARG A 233 18.06 9.28 15.55
CA ARG A 233 17.37 10.30 16.36
C ARG A 233 16.13 10.87 15.66
N LEU A 234 16.27 11.31 14.43
CA LEU A 234 15.18 11.97 13.70
C LEU A 234 13.98 11.04 13.46
N SER A 235 14.26 9.80 13.14
CA SER A 235 13.20 8.80 12.93
C SER A 235 12.49 8.41 14.23
N LEU A 236 13.18 8.44 15.40
CA LEU A 236 12.55 8.22 16.69
C LEU A 236 11.60 9.35 17.09
N GLN A 237 11.92 10.61 16.73
CA GLN A 237 11.02 11.75 16.92
C GLN A 237 9.71 11.57 16.11
N ALA A 238 9.81 11.14 14.87
CA ALA A 238 8.65 10.81 14.06
C ALA A 238 7.86 9.61 14.64
N ALA A 239 8.57 8.57 15.10
CA ALA A 239 7.97 7.38 15.71
C ALA A 239 7.21 7.69 17.00
N GLY A 240 7.76 8.56 17.85
CA GLY A 240 7.11 9.02 19.08
C GLY A 240 5.79 9.72 18.80
N CYS A 241 5.77 10.64 17.82
CA CYS A 241 4.55 11.30 17.37
C CYS A 241 3.48 10.28 16.89
N LEU A 242 3.88 9.23 16.14
CA LEU A 242 2.95 8.18 15.72
C LEU A 242 2.32 7.45 16.89
N ILE A 243 3.13 6.99 17.86
CA ILE A 243 2.63 6.27 19.03
C ILE A 243 1.72 7.15 19.88
N GLN A 244 2.08 8.43 20.11
CA GLN A 244 1.22 9.37 20.80
C GLN A 244 -0.12 9.53 20.09
N TYR A 245 -0.10 9.76 18.78
CA TYR A 245 -1.31 9.92 17.97
C TYR A 245 -2.21 8.70 17.99
N VAL A 246 -1.65 7.49 17.88
CA VAL A 246 -2.44 6.24 17.93
C VAL A 246 -3.02 6.00 19.31
N LYS A 247 -2.29 6.28 20.40
CA LYS A 247 -2.81 6.23 21.78
C LYS A 247 -3.99 7.20 21.98
N ASP A 248 -3.86 8.42 21.47
CA ASP A 248 -4.91 9.43 21.57
C ASP A 248 -6.17 9.07 20.77
N THR A 249 -5.99 8.41 19.61
CA THR A 249 -7.09 8.05 18.71
C THR A 249 -7.77 6.73 19.08
N GLN A 250 -7.00 5.69 19.42
CA GLN A 250 -7.56 4.39 19.79
C GLN A 250 -8.05 4.34 21.24
N ARG A 251 -7.45 5.13 22.12
CA ARG A 251 -7.79 5.20 23.57
C ARG A 251 -7.75 3.85 24.28
N THR A 252 -6.92 2.94 23.80
CA THR A 252 -6.74 1.58 24.34
C THR A 252 -5.27 1.20 24.36
N ALA A 253 -4.91 0.16 25.09
CA ALA A 253 -3.58 -0.44 25.01
C ALA A 253 -3.33 -1.02 23.60
N LEU A 254 -2.08 -1.00 23.17
CA LEU A 254 -1.64 -1.41 21.83
C LEU A 254 -0.60 -2.55 21.90
N PRO A 255 -0.91 -3.69 22.53
CA PRO A 255 0.08 -4.74 22.80
C PRO A 255 0.58 -5.44 21.52
N HIS A 256 -0.12 -5.32 20.40
CA HIS A 256 0.31 -5.84 19.10
C HIS A 256 1.43 -5.00 18.47
N ILE A 257 1.64 -3.76 18.92
CA ILE A 257 2.78 -2.94 18.52
C ILE A 257 3.91 -3.20 19.52
N ASN A 258 4.60 -4.33 19.33
CA ASN A 258 5.60 -4.87 20.25
C ASN A 258 7.03 -4.79 19.73
N ALA A 259 7.21 -4.35 18.48
CA ALA A 259 8.52 -4.20 17.86
C ALA A 259 8.55 -3.00 16.90
N ILE A 260 9.74 -2.48 16.66
CA ILE A 260 10.03 -1.43 15.69
C ILE A 260 11.26 -1.84 14.88
N THR A 261 11.19 -1.68 13.57
CA THR A 261 12.24 -2.11 12.65
C THR A 261 12.85 -0.91 11.95
N ARG A 262 14.17 -0.87 11.89
CA ARG A 262 14.88 0.12 11.05
C ARG A 262 14.93 -0.37 9.61
N PHE A 263 14.44 0.45 8.70
CA PHE A 263 14.62 0.25 7.27
C PHE A 263 15.88 0.96 6.81
N ASN A 264 16.85 0.18 6.32
CA ASN A 264 18.08 0.70 5.74
C ASN A 264 17.94 0.66 4.22
N GLN A 265 18.04 1.79 3.55
CA GLN A 265 17.99 1.85 2.09
C GLN A 265 19.10 1.02 1.42
N CYS A 266 20.22 0.79 2.11
CA CYS A 266 21.32 -0.02 1.58
C CYS A 266 21.02 -1.53 1.51
N ASP A 267 20.01 -2.03 2.23
CA ASP A 267 19.68 -3.46 2.26
C ASP A 267 18.80 -3.86 1.07
N SER A 268 18.23 -2.89 0.37
CA SER A 268 17.41 -3.08 -0.82
C SER A 268 17.92 -2.28 -2.00
N ILE A 269 17.48 -2.65 -3.21
CA ILE A 269 17.70 -1.85 -4.41
C ILE A 269 16.90 -0.56 -4.27
N VAL A 270 17.58 0.58 -4.38
CA VAL A 270 16.92 1.89 -4.29
C VAL A 270 16.20 2.18 -5.61
N LEU A 271 14.90 2.49 -5.49
CA LEU A 271 14.04 2.93 -6.58
C LEU A 271 13.58 4.35 -6.27
N ASP A 272 13.83 5.29 -7.14
CA ASP A 272 13.29 6.65 -6.99
C ASP A 272 11.79 6.71 -7.35
N ALA A 273 11.18 7.86 -7.12
CA ALA A 273 9.77 8.09 -7.36
C ALA A 273 9.38 7.90 -8.84
N ALA A 274 10.21 8.42 -9.76
CA ALA A 274 10.00 8.29 -11.19
C ALA A 274 10.06 6.82 -11.65
N THR A 275 11.05 6.08 -11.15
CA THR A 275 11.23 4.66 -11.47
C THR A 275 10.05 3.80 -11.03
N ARG A 276 9.56 3.99 -9.80
CA ARG A 276 8.37 3.25 -9.31
C ARG A 276 7.14 3.48 -10.19
N LYS A 277 6.93 4.72 -10.61
CA LYS A 277 5.84 5.11 -11.51
C LYS A 277 6.04 4.56 -12.93
N ASN A 278 7.23 4.70 -13.49
CA ASN A 278 7.54 4.29 -14.86
C ASN A 278 7.52 2.77 -15.05
N LEU A 279 7.88 2.00 -14.02
CA LEU A 279 7.82 0.54 -14.05
C LEU A 279 6.43 -0.02 -13.71
N GLU A 280 5.47 0.83 -13.31
CA GLU A 280 4.10 0.43 -12.97
C GLU A 280 4.06 -0.79 -12.02
N LEU A 281 4.78 -0.68 -10.91
CA LEU A 281 4.98 -1.82 -9.99
C LEU A 281 3.69 -2.31 -9.34
N THR A 282 2.93 -1.40 -8.69
CA THR A 282 1.67 -1.70 -7.99
C THR A 282 0.53 -0.79 -8.42
N ARG A 283 0.85 0.29 -9.14
CA ARG A 283 -0.11 1.23 -9.73
C ARG A 283 0.32 1.58 -11.15
N ASN A 284 -0.64 1.59 -12.05
CA ASN A 284 -0.42 2.01 -13.43
C ASN A 284 -0.38 3.55 -13.53
N LEU A 285 0.01 4.08 -14.69
CA LEU A 285 0.11 5.52 -14.94
C LEU A 285 -1.22 6.27 -14.78
N GLN A 286 -2.35 5.57 -14.86
CA GLN A 286 -3.70 6.12 -14.65
C GLN A 286 -4.15 6.07 -13.19
N GLY A 287 -3.32 5.51 -12.28
CA GLY A 287 -3.59 5.37 -10.86
C GLY A 287 -4.35 4.10 -10.45
N GLY A 288 -4.71 3.23 -11.41
CA GLY A 288 -5.34 1.93 -11.15
C GLY A 288 -4.32 0.86 -10.75
N SER A 289 -4.80 -0.31 -10.33
CA SER A 289 -3.98 -1.48 -9.97
C SER A 289 -3.88 -2.52 -11.10
N GLU A 290 -4.63 -2.35 -12.17
CA GLU A 290 -4.65 -3.27 -13.32
C GLU A 290 -3.39 -3.09 -14.17
N ASN A 291 -2.96 -4.16 -14.83
CA ASN A 291 -1.81 -4.17 -15.73
C ASN A 291 -0.52 -3.67 -15.07
N THR A 292 -0.32 -4.02 -13.81
CA THR A 292 0.90 -3.73 -13.04
C THR A 292 1.69 -5.01 -12.80
N LEU A 293 2.96 -4.90 -12.39
CA LEU A 293 3.75 -6.08 -11.98
C LEU A 293 3.04 -6.87 -10.87
N ALA A 294 2.53 -6.18 -9.86
CA ALA A 294 1.78 -6.80 -8.77
C ALA A 294 0.55 -7.56 -9.28
N SER A 295 -0.22 -7.01 -10.24
CA SER A 295 -1.40 -7.67 -10.78
C SER A 295 -1.10 -8.97 -11.54
N VAL A 296 0.11 -9.12 -12.07
CA VAL A 296 0.57 -10.34 -12.73
C VAL A 296 1.06 -11.38 -11.71
N LEU A 297 1.78 -10.92 -10.69
CA LEU A 297 2.40 -11.81 -9.70
C LEU A 297 1.46 -12.22 -8.56
N ASP A 298 0.43 -11.44 -8.24
CA ASP A 298 -0.41 -11.69 -7.07
C ASP A 298 -1.53 -12.67 -7.37
N ASN A 299 -1.26 -13.93 -7.10
CA ASN A 299 -2.23 -15.02 -6.94
C ASN A 299 -2.15 -15.62 -5.53
N THR A 300 -1.73 -14.83 -4.56
CA THR A 300 -1.63 -15.28 -3.17
C THR A 300 -2.97 -15.76 -2.62
N ALA A 301 -2.92 -16.79 -1.80
CA ALA A 301 -4.08 -17.42 -1.20
C ALA A 301 -4.73 -16.53 -0.12
N THR A 302 -3.92 -15.71 0.57
CA THR A 302 -4.35 -14.89 1.71
C THR A 302 -4.18 -13.39 1.46
N PRO A 303 -5.00 -12.53 2.08
CA PRO A 303 -4.79 -11.09 2.03
C PRO A 303 -3.44 -10.65 2.65
N MET A 304 -2.98 -11.31 3.72
CA MET A 304 -1.70 -11.02 4.36
C MET A 304 -0.51 -11.36 3.44
N GLY A 305 -0.60 -12.46 2.66
CA GLY A 305 0.38 -12.79 1.64
C GLY A 305 0.43 -11.75 0.52
N SER A 306 -0.71 -11.27 0.05
CA SER A 306 -0.79 -10.19 -0.94
C SER A 306 -0.11 -8.90 -0.46
N ARG A 307 -0.37 -8.47 0.78
CA ARG A 307 0.30 -7.31 1.38
C ARG A 307 1.81 -7.52 1.47
N MET A 308 2.25 -8.70 1.86
CA MET A 308 3.68 -9.04 1.92
C MET A 308 4.33 -9.03 0.54
N LEU A 309 3.68 -9.57 -0.48
CA LEU A 309 4.16 -9.53 -1.87
C LEU A 309 4.34 -8.09 -2.37
N GLN A 310 3.37 -7.20 -2.11
CA GLN A 310 3.49 -5.80 -2.48
C GLN A 310 4.67 -5.12 -1.78
N ARG A 311 4.90 -5.43 -0.50
CA ARG A 311 6.08 -4.94 0.24
C ARG A 311 7.37 -5.43 -0.42
N TRP A 312 7.47 -6.70 -0.77
CA TRP A 312 8.66 -7.25 -1.45
C TRP A 312 8.92 -6.62 -2.81
N ILE A 313 7.88 -6.35 -3.61
CA ILE A 313 8.01 -5.63 -4.89
C ILE A 313 8.59 -4.22 -4.68
N HIS A 314 8.24 -3.56 -3.59
CA HIS A 314 8.76 -2.23 -3.27
C HIS A 314 10.12 -2.22 -2.56
N GLU A 315 10.58 -3.36 -2.06
CA GLU A 315 11.80 -3.54 -1.28
C GLU A 315 12.62 -4.73 -1.83
N PRO A 316 13.05 -4.70 -3.12
CA PRO A 316 13.85 -5.78 -3.68
C PRO A 316 15.20 -5.85 -2.97
N LEU A 317 15.57 -7.05 -2.51
CA LEU A 317 16.72 -7.27 -1.63
C LEU A 317 18.05 -7.22 -2.39
N ARG A 318 19.12 -6.82 -1.71
CA ARG A 318 20.49 -6.93 -2.20
C ARG A 318 21.23 -8.16 -1.65
N ASN A 319 20.73 -8.78 -0.60
CA ASN A 319 21.36 -9.94 0.02
C ASN A 319 21.07 -11.22 -0.76
N HIS A 320 22.03 -11.65 -1.56
CA HIS A 320 21.94 -12.86 -2.38
C HIS A 320 21.66 -14.14 -1.58
N ASN A 321 22.11 -14.24 -0.32
CA ASN A 321 21.85 -15.42 0.51
C ASN A 321 20.36 -15.58 0.83
N ILE A 322 19.70 -14.48 1.18
CA ILE A 322 18.25 -14.49 1.46
C ILE A 322 17.46 -14.78 0.19
N ILE A 323 17.85 -14.16 -0.94
CA ILE A 323 17.19 -14.35 -2.22
C ILE A 323 17.35 -15.81 -2.70
N ASN A 324 18.55 -16.37 -2.62
CA ASN A 324 18.80 -17.76 -3.00
C ASN A 324 18.03 -18.74 -2.11
N ALA A 325 17.89 -18.47 -0.80
CA ALA A 325 17.07 -19.29 0.09
C ALA A 325 15.60 -19.30 -0.34
N ARG A 326 15.06 -18.18 -0.84
CA ARG A 326 13.72 -18.12 -1.45
C ARG A 326 13.65 -18.94 -2.74
N HIS A 327 14.62 -18.80 -3.63
CA HIS A 327 14.69 -19.57 -4.86
C HIS A 327 14.78 -21.08 -4.60
N ASP A 328 15.58 -21.51 -3.62
CA ASP A 328 15.68 -22.93 -3.22
C ASP A 328 14.33 -23.45 -2.71
N ALA A 329 13.61 -22.66 -1.95
CA ALA A 329 12.27 -23.00 -1.47
C ALA A 329 11.26 -23.12 -2.62
N ILE A 330 11.30 -22.22 -3.60
CA ILE A 330 10.43 -22.28 -4.79
C ILE A 330 10.74 -23.54 -5.62
N ASP A 331 12.03 -23.83 -5.89
CA ASP A 331 12.45 -25.03 -6.61
C ASP A 331 11.92 -26.30 -5.94
N GLU A 332 12.04 -26.37 -4.62
CA GLU A 332 11.58 -27.55 -3.89
C GLU A 332 10.07 -27.72 -3.94
N LEU A 333 9.31 -26.64 -3.79
CA LEU A 333 7.85 -26.68 -3.89
C LEU A 333 7.37 -27.09 -5.28
N LEU A 334 8.04 -26.63 -6.34
CA LEU A 334 7.76 -27.00 -7.72
C LEU A 334 8.09 -28.46 -7.99
N ASN A 335 9.31 -28.90 -7.68
CA ASN A 335 9.79 -30.23 -7.99
C ASN A 335 8.99 -31.33 -7.28
N ASN A 336 8.46 -31.06 -6.09
CA ASN A 336 7.65 -31.98 -5.31
C ASN A 336 6.13 -31.79 -5.50
N GLY A 337 5.70 -30.76 -6.23
CA GLY A 337 4.28 -30.43 -6.43
C GLY A 337 3.55 -30.00 -5.16
N PHE A 338 4.28 -29.47 -4.14
CA PHE A 338 3.69 -29.07 -2.87
C PHE A 338 3.00 -27.70 -2.91
N HIS A 339 3.25 -26.89 -3.94
CA HIS A 339 2.65 -25.55 -4.06
C HIS A 339 1.13 -25.60 -4.20
N GLU A 340 0.56 -26.57 -4.94
CA GLU A 340 -0.89 -26.69 -5.09
C GLU A 340 -1.61 -27.02 -3.76
N PRO A 341 -1.25 -28.11 -3.02
CA PRO A 341 -1.91 -28.41 -1.75
C PRO A 341 -1.67 -27.32 -0.69
N LEU A 342 -0.49 -26.70 -0.65
CA LEU A 342 -0.23 -25.58 0.26
C LEU A 342 -1.09 -24.36 -0.07
N HIS A 343 -1.27 -24.03 -1.34
CA HIS A 343 -2.14 -22.93 -1.75
C HIS A 343 -3.58 -23.12 -1.26
N GLU A 344 -4.15 -24.33 -1.42
CA GLU A 344 -5.50 -24.64 -0.94
C GLU A 344 -5.61 -24.62 0.60
N GLN A 345 -4.59 -25.09 1.31
CA GLN A 345 -4.54 -25.02 2.78
C GLN A 345 -4.46 -23.57 3.25
N LEU A 346 -3.58 -22.76 2.64
CA LEU A 346 -3.40 -21.35 2.97
C LEU A 346 -4.66 -20.52 2.71
N LYS A 347 -5.40 -20.82 1.65
CA LYS A 347 -6.67 -20.14 1.31
C LYS A 347 -7.71 -20.22 2.43
N ALA A 348 -7.68 -21.29 3.20
CA ALA A 348 -8.59 -21.48 4.32
C ALA A 348 -8.12 -20.82 5.64
N LEU A 349 -6.87 -20.31 5.72
CA LEU A 349 -6.35 -19.63 6.91
C LEU A 349 -7.02 -18.28 7.18
N GLY A 350 -7.31 -17.52 6.13
CA GLY A 350 -7.81 -16.15 6.26
C GLY A 350 -6.71 -15.13 6.64
N ASP A 351 -7.13 -13.99 7.19
CA ASP A 351 -6.24 -12.87 7.54
C ASP A 351 -5.88 -12.86 9.03
N ILE A 352 -5.00 -13.77 9.43
CA ILE A 352 -4.57 -13.92 10.82
C ILE A 352 -3.79 -12.68 11.31
N GLU A 353 -3.05 -12.00 10.44
CA GLU A 353 -2.31 -10.78 10.76
C GLU A 353 -3.26 -9.70 11.33
N ARG A 354 -4.39 -9.43 10.67
CA ARG A 354 -5.38 -8.45 11.14
C ARG A 354 -6.26 -8.97 12.28
N ILE A 355 -6.52 -10.27 12.34
CA ILE A 355 -7.24 -10.88 13.45
C ILE A 355 -6.46 -10.72 14.76
N THR A 356 -5.16 -10.98 14.76
CA THR A 356 -4.31 -10.83 15.96
C THR A 356 -4.23 -9.38 16.44
N ALA A 357 -4.19 -8.41 15.54
CA ALA A 357 -4.27 -7.00 15.92
C ALA A 357 -5.62 -6.63 16.55
N ARG A 358 -6.76 -7.10 15.98
CA ARG A 358 -8.08 -6.89 16.59
C ARG A 358 -8.25 -7.60 17.93
N LEU A 359 -7.64 -8.79 18.08
CA LEU A 359 -7.55 -9.49 19.36
C LEU A 359 -6.86 -8.59 20.41
N ALA A 360 -5.70 -8.05 20.06
CA ALA A 360 -4.90 -7.20 20.96
C ALA A 360 -5.63 -5.96 21.46
N ILE A 361 -6.37 -5.27 20.60
CA ILE A 361 -7.16 -4.07 20.97
C ILE A 361 -8.59 -4.39 21.41
N ARG A 362 -8.92 -5.68 21.63
CA ARG A 362 -10.23 -6.19 22.05
C ARG A 362 -11.41 -5.77 21.16
N SER A 363 -11.14 -5.59 19.85
CA SER A 363 -12.16 -5.29 18.85
C SER A 363 -12.52 -6.48 17.96
N ALA A 364 -11.89 -7.64 18.17
CA ALA A 364 -12.17 -8.86 17.43
C ALA A 364 -13.63 -9.29 17.63
N ARG A 365 -14.25 -9.78 16.55
CA ARG A 365 -15.63 -10.25 16.54
C ARG A 365 -15.71 -11.76 16.70
N PRO A 366 -16.88 -12.32 17.04
CA PRO A 366 -17.03 -13.78 17.17
C PRO A 366 -16.53 -14.58 15.96
N ARG A 367 -16.72 -14.07 14.76
CA ARG A 367 -16.21 -14.69 13.52
C ARG A 367 -14.70 -14.68 13.41
N ASP A 368 -14.01 -13.69 13.98
CA ASP A 368 -12.54 -13.64 14.01
C ASP A 368 -11.97 -14.80 14.84
N PHE A 369 -12.60 -15.10 15.99
CA PHE A 369 -12.21 -16.24 16.83
C PHE A 369 -12.50 -17.58 16.14
N ALA A 370 -13.62 -17.69 15.41
CA ALA A 370 -13.90 -18.88 14.61
C ALA A 370 -12.89 -19.07 13.47
N ARG A 371 -12.49 -18.00 12.80
CA ARG A 371 -11.42 -18.01 11.76
C ARG A 371 -10.06 -18.38 12.37
N LEU A 372 -9.71 -17.81 13.52
CA LEU A 372 -8.49 -18.17 14.25
C LEU A 372 -8.49 -19.65 14.61
N ARG A 373 -9.58 -20.19 15.17
CA ARG A 373 -9.72 -21.62 15.44
C ARG A 373 -9.50 -22.45 14.18
N GLN A 374 -10.09 -22.08 13.05
CA GLN A 374 -9.92 -22.77 11.78
C GLN A 374 -8.46 -22.78 11.33
N ALA A 375 -7.78 -21.64 11.43
CA ALA A 375 -6.37 -21.53 11.10
C ALA A 375 -5.50 -22.46 11.98
N LEU A 376 -5.79 -22.51 13.28
CA LEU A 376 -5.08 -23.41 14.22
C LEU A 376 -5.41 -24.89 13.97
N THR A 377 -6.58 -25.19 13.39
CA THR A 377 -6.92 -26.57 12.95
C THR A 377 -6.08 -26.98 11.74
N LEU A 378 -5.80 -26.08 10.80
CA LEU A 378 -5.05 -26.35 9.56
C LEU A 378 -3.54 -26.32 9.76
N LEU A 379 -3.05 -25.68 10.80
CA LEU A 379 -1.62 -25.50 11.05
C LEU A 379 -0.82 -26.83 11.09
N PRO A 380 -1.27 -27.92 11.78
CA PRO A 380 -0.56 -29.19 11.77
C PRO A 380 -0.43 -29.81 10.37
N ASP A 381 -1.45 -29.69 9.52
CA ASP A 381 -1.45 -30.22 8.16
C ASP A 381 -0.45 -29.47 7.28
N ILE A 382 -0.37 -28.13 7.41
CA ILE A 382 0.64 -27.31 6.74
C ILE A 382 2.04 -27.72 7.19
N GLN A 383 2.26 -27.85 8.50
CA GLN A 383 3.56 -28.27 9.05
C GLN A 383 3.94 -29.69 8.63
N GLN A 384 2.97 -30.60 8.52
CA GLN A 384 3.20 -31.95 8.00
C GLN A 384 3.65 -31.92 6.53
N THR A 385 3.07 -31.08 5.70
CA THR A 385 3.51 -30.89 4.31
C THR A 385 4.92 -30.33 4.27
N LEU A 386 5.22 -29.28 5.06
CA LEU A 386 6.54 -28.67 5.14
C LEU A 386 7.61 -29.59 5.73
N SER A 387 7.23 -30.55 6.59
CA SER A 387 8.19 -31.52 7.16
C SER A 387 8.79 -32.46 6.11
N GLN A 388 8.18 -32.57 4.94
CA GLN A 388 8.68 -33.34 3.80
C GLN A 388 9.68 -32.56 2.95
N CYS A 389 9.84 -31.25 3.22
CA CYS A 389 10.76 -30.37 2.53
C CYS A 389 12.14 -30.36 3.21
N HIS A 390 13.19 -30.18 2.42
CA HIS A 390 14.58 -30.13 2.87
C HIS A 390 15.16 -28.71 2.90
N SER A 391 14.50 -27.74 2.28
CA SER A 391 14.90 -26.34 2.29
C SER A 391 14.99 -25.81 3.72
N ALA A 392 16.14 -25.24 4.08
CA ALA A 392 16.35 -24.60 5.38
C ALA A 392 15.35 -23.45 5.62
N HIS A 393 14.98 -22.74 4.54
CA HIS A 393 14.05 -21.62 4.61
C HIS A 393 12.63 -22.11 4.95
N LEU A 394 12.11 -23.13 4.26
CA LEU A 394 10.81 -23.73 4.55
C LEU A 394 10.76 -24.35 5.96
N SER A 395 11.86 -24.99 6.40
CA SER A 395 11.97 -25.51 7.77
C SER A 395 11.90 -24.39 8.81
N THR A 396 12.58 -23.26 8.57
CA THR A 396 12.53 -22.10 9.46
C THR A 396 11.12 -21.51 9.53
N LEU A 397 10.42 -21.40 8.40
CA LEU A 397 9.03 -20.93 8.36
C LEU A 397 8.12 -21.86 9.16
N SER A 398 8.25 -23.18 8.97
CA SER A 398 7.48 -24.16 9.73
C SER A 398 7.69 -24.04 11.24
N GLN A 399 8.93 -23.85 11.69
CA GLN A 399 9.24 -23.64 13.11
C GLN A 399 8.67 -22.31 13.65
N SER A 400 8.77 -21.24 12.87
CA SER A 400 8.25 -19.90 13.25
C SER A 400 6.72 -19.87 13.32
N MET A 401 6.02 -20.79 12.66
CA MET A 401 4.58 -20.94 12.81
C MET A 401 4.16 -21.43 14.20
N GLY A 402 5.05 -22.07 14.96
CA GLY A 402 4.78 -22.52 16.33
C GLY A 402 3.70 -23.61 16.43
N GLU A 403 3.24 -23.86 17.65
CA GLU A 403 2.18 -24.80 17.98
C GLU A 403 1.21 -24.20 18.99
N PHE A 404 -0.10 -24.40 18.79
CA PHE A 404 -1.17 -23.79 19.57
C PHE A 404 -2.25 -24.79 20.00
N PRO A 405 -1.90 -25.96 20.57
CA PRO A 405 -2.90 -26.98 20.92
C PRO A 405 -3.86 -26.53 22.03
N GLN A 406 -3.39 -25.72 22.97
CA GLN A 406 -4.21 -25.21 24.08
C GLN A 406 -5.21 -24.16 23.61
N GLU A 407 -4.76 -23.20 22.79
CA GLU A 407 -5.56 -22.15 22.19
C GLU A 407 -6.62 -22.74 21.24
N HIS A 408 -6.23 -23.73 20.43
CA HIS A 408 -7.16 -24.48 19.59
C HIS A 408 -8.23 -25.19 20.42
N ALA A 409 -7.83 -25.92 21.47
CA ALA A 409 -8.75 -26.62 22.35
C ALA A 409 -9.69 -25.63 23.08
N LEU A 410 -9.17 -24.49 23.54
CA LEU A 410 -9.96 -23.43 24.16
C LEU A 410 -11.04 -22.93 23.20
N LEU A 411 -10.66 -22.50 22.01
CA LEU A 411 -11.58 -21.95 21.01
C LEU A 411 -12.62 -22.98 20.54
N SER A 412 -12.22 -24.24 20.41
CA SER A 412 -13.10 -25.35 20.00
C SER A 412 -14.17 -25.67 21.04
N ARG A 413 -13.85 -25.49 22.32
CA ARG A 413 -14.81 -25.66 23.43
C ARG A 413 -15.68 -24.43 23.64
N ALA A 414 -15.10 -23.21 23.45
CA ALA A 414 -15.75 -21.97 23.83
C ALA A 414 -16.69 -21.42 22.76
N ILE A 415 -16.34 -21.53 21.48
CA ILE A 415 -17.02 -20.82 20.37
C ILE A 415 -17.82 -21.81 19.52
N VAL A 416 -19.06 -21.44 19.19
CA VAL A 416 -19.89 -22.19 18.24
C VAL A 416 -19.28 -22.18 16.84
N ASP A 417 -19.66 -23.14 15.99
CA ASP A 417 -19.04 -23.27 14.66
C ASP A 417 -19.37 -22.11 13.72
N ASN A 418 -20.61 -21.61 13.77
CA ASN A 418 -21.05 -20.44 13.00
C ASN A 418 -21.56 -19.34 13.95
N PRO A 419 -20.67 -18.56 14.55
CA PRO A 419 -21.09 -17.53 15.50
C PRO A 419 -21.80 -16.37 14.81
N PRO A 420 -22.74 -15.70 15.54
CA PRO A 420 -23.35 -14.47 15.08
C PRO A 420 -22.30 -13.38 14.85
N MET A 421 -22.70 -12.32 14.18
CA MET A 421 -21.78 -11.24 13.82
C MET A 421 -21.30 -10.46 15.04
N LEU A 422 -22.18 -10.28 16.03
CA LEU A 422 -21.90 -9.46 17.21
C LEU A 422 -22.26 -10.22 18.50
N ILE A 423 -21.45 -10.04 19.54
CA ILE A 423 -21.68 -10.67 20.86
C ILE A 423 -23.04 -10.27 21.49
N ARG A 424 -23.56 -9.10 21.20
CA ARG A 424 -24.85 -8.62 21.69
C ARG A 424 -26.04 -9.44 21.18
N ASP A 425 -25.85 -10.17 20.06
CA ASP A 425 -26.90 -11.00 19.48
C ASP A 425 -27.11 -12.30 20.27
N GLY A 426 -26.14 -12.65 21.15
CA GLY A 426 -26.11 -13.88 21.94
C GLY A 426 -25.86 -15.14 21.12
N GLY A 427 -25.60 -16.25 21.76
CA GLY A 427 -25.37 -17.54 21.09
C GLY A 427 -23.96 -17.71 20.51
N VAL A 428 -22.99 -17.01 21.04
CA VAL A 428 -21.55 -17.09 20.63
C VAL A 428 -20.85 -18.24 21.37
N ILE A 429 -21.09 -18.34 22.68
CA ILE A 429 -20.45 -19.37 23.53
C ILE A 429 -21.14 -20.71 23.31
N LYS A 430 -20.36 -21.76 23.10
CA LYS A 430 -20.84 -23.13 22.84
C LYS A 430 -21.51 -23.72 24.07
N GLU A 431 -22.54 -24.54 23.86
CA GLU A 431 -23.17 -25.32 24.93
C GLU A 431 -22.15 -26.32 25.53
N GLY A 432 -22.16 -26.46 26.86
CA GLY A 432 -21.20 -27.27 27.61
C GLY A 432 -19.90 -26.54 28.00
N TYR A 433 -19.71 -25.29 27.57
CA TYR A 433 -18.53 -24.49 27.97
C TYR A 433 -18.65 -23.98 29.41
N HIS A 434 -19.85 -23.50 29.82
CA HIS A 434 -20.10 -22.95 31.16
C HIS A 434 -21.48 -23.35 31.69
N ALA A 435 -21.50 -24.11 32.78
CA ALA A 435 -22.72 -24.73 33.31
C ALA A 435 -23.84 -23.73 33.67
N GLU A 436 -23.46 -22.58 34.27
CA GLU A 436 -24.43 -21.55 34.66
C GLU A 436 -25.05 -20.85 33.41
N LEU A 437 -24.26 -20.65 32.35
CA LEU A 437 -24.77 -20.10 31.08
C LEU A 437 -25.78 -21.04 30.46
N ASP A 438 -25.50 -22.34 30.46
CA ASP A 438 -26.41 -23.36 29.93
C ASP A 438 -27.70 -23.45 30.73
N GLU A 439 -27.62 -23.29 32.06
CA GLU A 439 -28.80 -23.23 32.92
C GLU A 439 -29.69 -22.03 32.59
N TRP A 440 -29.11 -20.81 32.46
CA TRP A 440 -29.87 -19.62 32.06
C TRP A 440 -30.48 -19.73 30.65
N ARG A 441 -29.79 -20.36 29.72
CA ARG A 441 -30.30 -20.64 28.36
C ARG A 441 -31.47 -21.62 28.38
N LYS A 442 -31.37 -22.71 29.14
CA LYS A 442 -32.47 -23.69 29.31
C LYS A 442 -33.71 -23.06 29.91
N LEU A 443 -33.57 -22.21 30.94
CA LEU A 443 -34.66 -21.48 31.52
C LEU A 443 -35.31 -20.53 30.51
N SER A 444 -34.55 -19.93 29.64
CA SER A 444 -35.03 -19.05 28.56
C SER A 444 -35.73 -19.82 27.42
N GLN A 445 -35.22 -20.98 27.02
CA GLN A 445 -35.76 -21.82 25.94
C GLN A 445 -36.99 -22.60 26.38
N GLY A 446 -37.04 -23.09 27.61
CA GLY A 446 -38.18 -23.77 28.21
C GLY A 446 -39.46 -22.93 28.30
N ALA A 447 -39.30 -21.61 28.03
CA ALA A 447 -40.42 -20.69 27.89
C ALA A 447 -41.43 -21.10 26.79
N THR A 448 -40.95 -21.61 25.66
CA THR A 448 -41.81 -21.97 24.52
C THR A 448 -42.65 -23.21 24.82
N ASP A 449 -42.05 -24.21 25.45
CA ASP A 449 -42.76 -25.42 25.84
C ASP A 449 -43.80 -25.15 26.94
N TYR A 450 -43.41 -24.34 27.94
CA TYR A 450 -44.32 -23.88 28.98
C TYR A 450 -45.53 -23.10 28.42
N LEU A 451 -45.32 -22.24 27.42
CA LEU A 451 -46.40 -21.49 26.77
C LEU A 451 -47.36 -22.40 26.01
N ALA A 452 -46.87 -23.44 25.36
CA ALA A 452 -47.68 -24.43 24.67
C ALA A 452 -48.50 -25.28 25.68
N GLU A 453 -47.89 -25.66 26.81
CA GLU A 453 -48.53 -26.35 27.89
C GLU A 453 -49.60 -25.48 28.58
N LEU A 454 -49.23 -24.21 28.82
CA LEU A 454 -50.18 -23.20 29.37
C LEU A 454 -51.36 -23.01 28.40
N GLU A 455 -51.12 -22.88 27.10
CA GLU A 455 -52.18 -22.74 26.10
C GLU A 455 -53.14 -23.94 26.12
N ALA A 456 -52.60 -25.15 26.14
CA ALA A 456 -53.41 -26.36 26.20
C ALA A 456 -54.22 -26.45 27.50
N ARG A 457 -53.59 -26.16 28.64
CA ARG A 457 -54.25 -26.18 29.97
C ARG A 457 -55.37 -25.10 30.03
N GLU A 458 -55.09 -23.89 29.60
CA GLU A 458 -56.08 -22.79 29.66
C GLU A 458 -57.20 -22.98 28.63
N LYS A 459 -56.96 -23.59 27.47
CA LYS A 459 -58.06 -24.03 26.57
C LYS A 459 -58.95 -25.05 27.21
N ALA A 460 -58.39 -26.05 27.89
CA ALA A 460 -59.21 -27.05 28.61
C ALA A 460 -59.98 -26.49 29.79
N ALA A 461 -59.40 -25.55 30.53
CA ALA A 461 -60.03 -24.90 31.71
C ALA A 461 -61.08 -23.91 31.32
N THR A 462 -60.93 -23.13 30.27
CA THR A 462 -61.91 -22.08 29.86
C THR A 462 -62.93 -22.59 28.85
N GLY A 463 -62.62 -23.66 28.09
CA GLY A 463 -63.46 -24.11 26.98
C GLY A 463 -63.37 -23.22 25.73
N ALA A 464 -62.50 -22.21 25.74
CA ALA A 464 -62.35 -21.27 24.64
C ALA A 464 -61.40 -21.89 23.55
N SER A 465 -61.99 -22.35 22.47
CA SER A 465 -61.28 -23.03 21.40
C SER A 465 -60.30 -22.15 20.64
N THR A 466 -60.56 -20.84 20.61
CA THR A 466 -59.73 -19.84 19.90
C THR A 466 -58.60 -19.27 20.76
N LEU A 467 -58.49 -19.68 22.03
CA LEU A 467 -57.44 -19.20 22.93
C LEU A 467 -56.05 -19.51 22.37
N LYS A 468 -55.21 -18.50 22.31
CA LYS A 468 -53.78 -18.61 21.93
C LYS A 468 -52.92 -17.82 22.89
N VAL A 469 -51.78 -18.37 23.26
CA VAL A 469 -50.76 -17.64 23.98
C VAL A 469 -49.74 -17.07 22.98
N GLY A 470 -49.47 -15.77 23.08
CA GLY A 470 -48.56 -15.06 22.14
C GLY A 470 -47.64 -14.07 22.85
N TYR A 471 -46.65 -13.60 22.15
CA TYR A 471 -45.73 -12.55 22.61
C TYR A 471 -45.71 -11.36 21.68
N ASN A 472 -45.63 -10.16 22.25
CA ASN A 472 -45.45 -8.91 21.49
C ASN A 472 -44.40 -8.03 22.19
N ARG A 473 -43.47 -7.47 21.48
CA ARG A 473 -42.39 -6.62 22.03
C ARG A 473 -42.90 -5.41 22.85
N VAL A 474 -44.08 -4.87 22.51
CA VAL A 474 -44.65 -3.71 23.19
C VAL A 474 -45.45 -4.09 24.44
N HIS A 475 -46.11 -5.25 24.41
CA HIS A 475 -47.07 -5.65 25.45
C HIS A 475 -46.68 -6.92 26.24
N GLY A 476 -45.54 -7.54 25.87
CA GLY A 476 -45.11 -8.78 26.52
C GLY A 476 -45.93 -10.00 26.11
N TYR A 477 -45.95 -11.01 26.97
CA TYR A 477 -46.78 -12.22 26.79
C TYR A 477 -48.26 -11.90 27.06
N TYR A 478 -49.14 -12.49 26.25
CA TYR A 478 -50.59 -12.31 26.37
C TYR A 478 -51.32 -13.58 25.96
N ILE A 479 -52.52 -13.74 26.49
CA ILE A 479 -53.50 -14.73 26.05
C ILE A 479 -54.49 -13.99 25.13
N GLU A 480 -54.66 -14.43 23.91
CA GLU A 480 -55.56 -13.87 22.92
C GLU A 480 -56.77 -14.79 22.74
N VAL A 481 -57.97 -14.26 22.85
CA VAL A 481 -59.25 -14.98 22.71
C VAL A 481 -60.15 -14.21 21.73
N SER A 482 -60.89 -14.94 20.89
CA SER A 482 -61.91 -14.34 20.02
C SER A 482 -62.97 -13.62 20.84
N ARG A 483 -63.43 -12.45 20.36
CA ARG A 483 -64.56 -11.74 21.01
C ARG A 483 -65.83 -12.56 21.18
N ARG A 484 -66.02 -13.61 20.36
CA ARG A 484 -67.17 -14.52 20.46
C ARG A 484 -67.08 -15.43 21.67
N GLU A 485 -65.88 -15.64 22.17
CA GLU A 485 -65.60 -16.54 23.31
C GLU A 485 -65.14 -15.75 24.56
N SER A 486 -65.20 -14.41 24.52
CA SER A 486 -64.72 -13.56 25.62
C SER A 486 -65.50 -13.76 26.91
N ASP A 487 -66.75 -14.22 26.84
CA ASP A 487 -67.60 -14.52 28.04
C ASP A 487 -67.14 -15.83 28.73
N LEU A 488 -66.36 -16.68 28.06
CA LEU A 488 -65.80 -17.90 28.66
C LEU A 488 -64.54 -17.63 29.51
N VAL A 489 -64.02 -16.41 29.44
CA VAL A 489 -62.75 -16.03 30.11
C VAL A 489 -63.06 -15.78 31.63
N PRO A 490 -62.29 -16.41 32.55
CA PRO A 490 -62.44 -16.22 33.96
C PRO A 490 -62.21 -14.77 34.44
N MET A 491 -62.87 -14.30 35.51
CA MET A 491 -62.61 -12.99 36.09
C MET A 491 -61.16 -12.75 36.58
N SER A 492 -60.41 -13.78 36.74
CA SER A 492 -58.92 -13.69 37.05
C SER A 492 -58.08 -13.18 35.95
N TYR A 493 -58.58 -13.21 34.72
CA TYR A 493 -57.82 -12.67 33.55
C TYR A 493 -57.99 -11.16 33.51
N GLN A 494 -56.89 -10.43 33.50
CA GLN A 494 -56.89 -8.99 33.36
C GLN A 494 -56.80 -8.62 31.87
N ARG A 495 -57.84 -7.94 31.36
CA ARG A 495 -57.89 -7.47 29.97
C ARG A 495 -56.85 -6.35 29.76
N ARG A 496 -56.01 -6.51 28.80
CA ARG A 496 -54.90 -5.57 28.48
C ARG A 496 -55.15 -4.78 27.19
N GLN A 497 -55.76 -5.42 26.19
CA GLN A 497 -56.03 -4.79 24.91
C GLN A 497 -57.24 -5.40 24.21
N THR A 498 -58.04 -4.55 23.60
CA THR A 498 -59.18 -4.93 22.75
C THR A 498 -58.82 -4.64 21.30
N LEU A 499 -58.81 -5.67 20.44
CA LEU A 499 -58.60 -5.58 19.01
C LEU A 499 -59.93 -5.72 18.27
N LYS A 500 -59.96 -5.57 16.95
CA LYS A 500 -61.21 -5.62 16.14
C LYS A 500 -61.96 -6.93 16.29
N ASN A 501 -61.26 -8.07 16.35
CA ASN A 501 -61.87 -9.41 16.38
C ASN A 501 -61.48 -10.25 17.61
N THR A 502 -60.49 -9.82 18.39
CA THR A 502 -59.92 -10.57 19.53
C THR A 502 -59.74 -9.64 20.74
N GLU A 503 -59.64 -10.22 21.91
CA GLU A 503 -59.27 -9.54 23.14
C GLU A 503 -58.01 -10.21 23.71
N ARG A 504 -57.10 -9.39 24.28
CA ARG A 504 -55.86 -9.83 24.89
C ARG A 504 -55.91 -9.67 26.39
N TYR A 505 -55.53 -10.74 27.07
CA TYR A 505 -55.55 -10.85 28.53
C TYR A 505 -54.16 -11.21 29.05
N ILE A 506 -53.92 -10.89 30.30
CA ILE A 506 -52.75 -11.34 31.08
C ILE A 506 -53.21 -12.02 32.34
N VAL A 507 -52.55 -13.11 32.74
CA VAL A 507 -52.70 -13.81 34.01
C VAL A 507 -51.45 -13.62 34.86
N ALA A 508 -51.58 -13.68 36.18
CA ALA A 508 -50.46 -13.49 37.11
C ALA A 508 -49.31 -14.48 36.84
N GLU A 509 -49.64 -15.73 36.58
CA GLU A 509 -48.65 -16.78 36.24
C GLU A 509 -47.86 -16.46 34.98
N LEU A 510 -48.52 -15.95 33.94
CA LEU A 510 -47.88 -15.55 32.71
C LEU A 510 -46.91 -14.38 32.89
N LYS A 511 -47.28 -13.44 33.81
CA LYS A 511 -46.45 -12.31 34.16
C LYS A 511 -45.20 -12.72 34.96
N GLU A 512 -45.34 -13.64 35.92
CA GLU A 512 -44.19 -14.19 36.66
C GLU A 512 -43.27 -14.97 35.74
N HIS A 513 -43.84 -15.73 34.80
CA HIS A 513 -43.05 -16.42 33.78
C HIS A 513 -42.27 -15.45 32.88
N GLU A 514 -42.93 -14.37 32.42
CA GLU A 514 -42.30 -13.30 31.63
C GLU A 514 -41.09 -12.68 32.36
N GLU A 515 -41.25 -12.32 33.62
CA GLU A 515 -40.19 -11.74 34.45
C GLU A 515 -39.03 -12.73 34.63
N LYS A 516 -39.28 -14.04 34.81
CA LYS A 516 -38.23 -15.07 34.88
C LYS A 516 -37.50 -15.25 33.55
N VAL A 517 -38.22 -15.30 32.45
CA VAL A 517 -37.63 -15.47 31.10
C VAL A 517 -36.79 -14.28 30.71
N LEU A 518 -37.31 -13.05 30.83
CA LEU A 518 -36.59 -11.83 30.53
C LEU A 518 -35.36 -11.65 31.42
N SER A 519 -35.48 -11.96 32.74
CA SER A 519 -34.37 -11.97 33.65
C SER A 519 -33.28 -13.00 33.23
N SER A 520 -33.70 -14.21 32.84
CA SER A 520 -32.80 -15.28 32.43
C SER A 520 -32.07 -14.94 31.11
N GLN A 521 -32.77 -14.36 30.12
CA GLN A 521 -32.15 -13.89 28.89
C GLN A 521 -31.10 -12.79 29.14
N GLY A 522 -31.45 -11.80 29.97
CA GLY A 522 -30.52 -10.74 30.37
C GLY A 522 -29.30 -11.26 31.11
N LYS A 523 -29.49 -12.20 32.04
CA LYS A 523 -28.37 -12.85 32.77
C LYS A 523 -27.52 -13.70 31.85
N ALA A 524 -28.11 -14.50 30.95
CA ALA A 524 -27.39 -15.29 29.97
C ALA A 524 -26.52 -14.41 29.07
N LEU A 525 -27.07 -13.31 28.54
CA LEU A 525 -26.32 -12.39 27.68
C LEU A 525 -25.20 -11.65 28.46
N ALA A 526 -25.46 -11.25 29.70
CA ALA A 526 -24.44 -10.62 30.53
C ALA A 526 -23.26 -11.57 30.84
N LEU A 527 -23.57 -12.82 31.20
CA LEU A 527 -22.56 -13.84 31.45
C LEU A 527 -21.81 -14.23 30.18
N GLU A 528 -22.52 -14.32 29.06
CA GLU A 528 -21.90 -14.60 27.75
C GLU A 528 -20.91 -13.51 27.34
N LYS A 529 -21.24 -12.24 27.60
CA LYS A 529 -20.30 -11.11 27.40
C LYS A 529 -19.10 -11.20 28.31
N GLN A 530 -19.28 -11.57 29.57
CA GLN A 530 -18.17 -11.76 30.50
C GLN A 530 -17.24 -12.87 30.03
N LEU A 531 -17.77 -14.04 29.68
CA LEU A 531 -16.98 -15.17 29.16
C LEU A 531 -16.28 -14.81 27.85
N TRP A 532 -16.90 -13.98 27.03
CA TRP A 532 -16.30 -13.45 25.81
C TRP A 532 -15.07 -12.57 26.13
N GLU A 533 -15.16 -11.67 27.10
CA GLU A 533 -14.02 -10.85 27.54
C GLU A 533 -12.89 -11.70 28.14
N GLU A 534 -13.22 -12.75 28.88
CA GLU A 534 -12.23 -13.70 29.43
C GLU A 534 -11.43 -14.42 28.35
N LEU A 535 -12.02 -14.68 27.17
CA LEU A 535 -11.31 -15.30 26.05
C LEU A 535 -10.17 -14.41 25.53
N PHE A 536 -10.34 -13.09 25.51
CA PHE A 536 -9.25 -12.18 25.16
C PHE A 536 -8.09 -12.31 26.16
N ASP A 537 -8.38 -12.34 27.45
CA ASP A 537 -7.35 -12.47 28.50
C ASP A 537 -6.60 -13.80 28.43
N LEU A 538 -7.27 -14.88 28.04
CA LEU A 538 -6.68 -16.20 27.89
C LEU A 538 -5.79 -16.33 26.63
N LEU A 539 -6.09 -15.58 25.57
CA LEU A 539 -5.30 -15.60 24.32
C LEU A 539 -4.16 -14.56 24.31
N MET A 540 -4.29 -13.49 25.09
CA MET A 540 -3.33 -12.38 25.11
C MET A 540 -1.88 -12.81 25.40
N PRO A 541 -1.58 -13.77 26.31
CA PRO A 541 -0.21 -14.21 26.57
C PRO A 541 0.50 -14.82 25.34
N ARG A 542 -0.25 -15.31 24.37
CA ARG A 542 0.28 -15.93 23.15
C ARG A 542 0.22 -15.01 21.93
N LEU A 543 -0.06 -13.72 22.14
CA LEU A 543 -0.22 -12.75 21.05
C LEU A 543 1.02 -12.65 20.16
N HIS A 544 2.21 -12.62 20.76
CA HIS A 544 3.45 -12.50 20.02
C HIS A 544 3.68 -13.72 19.09
N GLU A 545 3.48 -14.92 19.61
CA GLU A 545 3.64 -16.14 18.81
C GLU A 545 2.57 -16.25 17.71
N LEU A 546 1.34 -15.78 17.96
CA LEU A 546 0.30 -15.68 16.94
C LEU A 546 0.66 -14.68 15.83
N GLN A 547 1.35 -13.59 16.15
CA GLN A 547 1.87 -12.65 15.15
C GLN A 547 3.02 -13.27 14.34
N GLU A 548 3.93 -14.02 14.97
CA GLU A 548 4.98 -14.78 14.28
C GLU A 548 4.39 -15.83 13.35
N PHE A 549 3.34 -16.54 13.79
CA PHE A 549 2.58 -17.46 12.93
C PHE A 549 2.00 -16.74 11.70
N ALA A 550 1.33 -15.61 11.89
CA ALA A 550 0.75 -14.84 10.79
C ALA A 550 1.82 -14.39 9.78
N ARG A 551 2.97 -13.92 10.27
CA ARG A 551 4.09 -13.49 9.45
C ARG A 551 4.69 -14.65 8.64
N ALA A 552 4.96 -15.78 9.29
CA ALA A 552 5.51 -16.96 8.65
C ALA A 552 4.54 -17.55 7.61
N ALA A 553 3.24 -17.57 7.91
CA ALA A 553 2.21 -18.01 6.98
C ALA A 553 2.08 -17.05 5.77
N ALA A 554 2.20 -15.74 5.95
CA ALA A 554 2.20 -14.78 4.86
C ALA A 554 3.43 -14.95 3.95
N GLU A 555 4.60 -15.21 4.52
CA GLU A 555 5.82 -15.47 3.76
C GLU A 555 5.74 -16.79 2.99
N LEU A 556 5.24 -17.84 3.62
CA LEU A 556 4.98 -19.12 2.94
C LEU A 556 4.00 -18.94 1.78
N ASP A 557 2.95 -18.15 1.95
CA ASP A 557 1.98 -17.85 0.90
C ASP A 557 2.64 -17.16 -0.30
N VAL A 558 3.53 -16.17 -0.08
CA VAL A 558 4.27 -15.52 -1.17
C VAL A 558 5.19 -16.50 -1.91
N ILE A 559 5.91 -17.38 -1.19
CA ILE A 559 6.80 -18.36 -1.80
C ILE A 559 5.99 -19.40 -2.59
N THR A 560 4.89 -19.88 -2.03
CA THR A 560 3.94 -20.79 -2.69
C THR A 560 3.36 -20.15 -3.95
N ASN A 561 2.98 -18.87 -3.86
CA ASN A 561 2.52 -18.07 -4.99
C ASN A 561 3.58 -17.93 -6.08
N PHE A 562 4.85 -17.69 -5.73
CA PHE A 562 5.92 -17.61 -6.71
C PHE A 562 6.15 -18.95 -7.42
N ALA A 563 6.02 -20.07 -6.72
CA ALA A 563 6.08 -21.40 -7.32
C ALA A 563 4.93 -21.60 -8.32
N GLU A 564 3.72 -21.30 -7.94
CA GLU A 564 2.54 -21.37 -8.81
C GLU A 564 2.67 -20.46 -10.03
N ARG A 565 3.11 -19.18 -9.83
CA ARG A 565 3.35 -18.27 -10.96
C ARG A 565 4.46 -18.75 -11.88
N ALA A 566 5.52 -19.34 -11.35
CA ALA A 566 6.62 -19.89 -12.16
C ALA A 566 6.12 -21.01 -13.08
N GLU A 567 5.30 -21.91 -12.59
CA GLU A 567 4.69 -22.97 -13.39
C GLU A 567 3.71 -22.43 -14.43
N GLN A 568 2.76 -21.59 -14.00
CA GLN A 568 1.67 -21.08 -14.86
C GLN A 568 2.15 -20.12 -15.95
N LEU A 569 3.23 -19.37 -15.68
CA LEU A 569 3.74 -18.34 -16.56
C LEU A 569 5.06 -18.70 -17.25
N ASP A 570 5.53 -19.93 -17.06
CA ASP A 570 6.80 -20.42 -17.63
C ASP A 570 7.98 -19.50 -17.25
N TYR A 571 8.13 -19.26 -15.93
CA TYR A 571 9.25 -18.48 -15.39
C TYR A 571 10.32 -19.43 -14.88
N HIS A 572 11.58 -19.00 -15.04
CA HIS A 572 12.73 -19.83 -14.68
C HIS A 572 13.54 -19.17 -13.57
N ARG A 573 14.27 -20.02 -12.84
CA ARG A 573 15.15 -19.58 -11.76
C ARG A 573 16.27 -18.69 -12.30
N PRO A 574 16.44 -17.44 -11.79
CA PRO A 574 17.60 -16.63 -12.11
C PRO A 574 18.81 -17.06 -11.28
N GLU A 575 20.00 -16.87 -11.84
CA GLU A 575 21.28 -17.01 -11.16
C GLU A 575 21.75 -15.64 -10.65
N LEU A 576 22.06 -15.53 -9.36
CA LEU A 576 22.65 -14.33 -8.79
C LEU A 576 24.16 -14.50 -8.72
N THR A 577 24.89 -13.66 -9.44
CA THR A 577 26.35 -13.74 -9.55
C THR A 577 27.04 -12.68 -8.69
N ALA A 578 28.31 -12.91 -8.35
CA ALA A 578 29.16 -11.91 -7.69
C ALA A 578 29.76 -10.92 -8.68
N GLU A 579 29.82 -11.27 -9.95
CA GLU A 579 30.35 -10.42 -11.01
C GLU A 579 29.31 -9.40 -11.47
N SER A 580 29.76 -8.16 -11.66
CA SER A 580 28.88 -7.08 -12.14
C SER A 580 28.45 -7.34 -13.59
N GLY A 581 27.15 -7.37 -13.83
CA GLY A 581 26.56 -7.55 -15.16
C GLY A 581 25.14 -8.05 -15.10
N ILE A 582 24.43 -7.98 -16.22
CA ILE A 582 23.08 -8.50 -16.41
C ILE A 582 23.08 -9.25 -17.74
N HIS A 583 22.84 -10.55 -17.69
CA HIS A 583 22.75 -11.39 -18.88
C HIS A 583 21.40 -12.12 -18.85
N ILE A 584 20.55 -11.86 -19.84
CA ILE A 584 19.23 -12.44 -19.97
C ILE A 584 19.10 -13.07 -21.37
N GLU A 585 18.73 -14.34 -21.42
CA GLU A 585 18.40 -15.05 -22.64
C GLU A 585 16.90 -15.18 -22.79
N ALA A 586 16.37 -14.79 -23.92
CA ALA A 586 14.94 -14.87 -24.25
C ALA A 586 14.03 -14.23 -23.17
N GLY A 587 14.37 -13.00 -22.73
CA GLY A 587 13.58 -12.25 -21.76
C GLY A 587 12.24 -11.80 -22.33
N ARG A 588 11.21 -11.80 -21.50
CA ARG A 588 9.84 -11.38 -21.83
C ARG A 588 9.36 -10.31 -20.86
N HIS A 589 8.48 -9.43 -21.30
CA HIS A 589 7.92 -8.40 -20.41
C HIS A 589 6.72 -8.98 -19.66
N PRO A 590 6.78 -9.13 -18.32
CA PRO A 590 5.77 -9.89 -17.56
C PRO A 590 4.34 -9.37 -17.72
N VAL A 591 4.16 -8.05 -17.86
CA VAL A 591 2.84 -7.44 -17.99
C VAL A 591 2.37 -7.44 -19.44
N VAL A 592 3.21 -6.97 -20.37
CA VAL A 592 2.83 -6.82 -21.80
C VAL A 592 2.51 -8.18 -22.41
N GLU A 593 3.26 -9.24 -22.06
CA GLU A 593 3.01 -10.60 -22.50
C GLU A 593 1.57 -11.07 -22.16
N ARG A 594 1.04 -10.66 -21.03
CA ARG A 594 -0.30 -11.06 -20.57
C ARG A 594 -1.43 -10.27 -21.23
N VAL A 595 -1.17 -9.00 -21.59
CA VAL A 595 -2.17 -8.07 -22.13
C VAL A 595 -2.21 -8.13 -23.66
N SER A 596 -1.09 -8.50 -24.29
CA SER A 596 -0.99 -8.60 -25.74
C SER A 596 -1.88 -9.70 -26.31
N GLN A 597 -2.57 -9.40 -27.43
CA GLN A 597 -3.33 -10.40 -28.18
C GLN A 597 -2.45 -11.25 -29.11
N SER A 598 -1.24 -10.78 -29.41
CA SER A 598 -0.24 -11.49 -30.22
C SER A 598 0.85 -12.10 -29.32
N PRO A 599 1.49 -13.20 -29.74
CA PRO A 599 2.61 -13.77 -28.99
C PRO A 599 3.72 -12.73 -28.77
N PHE A 600 4.23 -12.65 -27.54
CA PHE A 600 5.32 -11.75 -27.20
C PHE A 600 6.65 -12.26 -27.78
N ILE A 601 7.41 -11.37 -28.39
CA ILE A 601 8.74 -11.71 -28.91
C ILE A 601 9.79 -11.53 -27.82
N ALA A 602 10.39 -12.65 -27.41
CA ALA A 602 11.41 -12.67 -26.39
C ALA A 602 12.73 -12.05 -26.87
N ASN A 603 13.39 -11.27 -26.02
CA ASN A 603 14.60 -10.54 -26.37
C ASN A 603 15.75 -10.77 -25.38
N PRO A 604 16.99 -10.94 -25.85
CA PRO A 604 18.16 -11.05 -25.01
C PRO A 604 18.66 -9.67 -24.57
N VAL A 605 19.43 -9.65 -23.47
CA VAL A 605 20.28 -8.53 -23.08
C VAL A 605 21.59 -9.05 -22.49
N SER A 606 22.69 -8.38 -22.80
CA SER A 606 23.99 -8.67 -22.21
C SER A 606 24.68 -7.36 -21.85
N LEU A 607 24.80 -7.12 -20.56
CA LEU A 607 25.57 -6.04 -19.94
C LEU A 607 26.67 -6.67 -19.07
N ASN A 608 27.90 -6.27 -19.26
CA ASN A 608 29.07 -6.80 -18.54
C ASN A 608 30.14 -5.71 -18.43
N PRO A 609 31.26 -5.93 -17.76
CA PRO A 609 32.29 -4.91 -17.61
C PRO A 609 32.86 -4.33 -18.92
N ALA A 610 32.90 -5.12 -20.02
CA ALA A 610 33.33 -4.68 -21.35
C ALA A 610 32.16 -4.08 -22.18
N ARG A 611 30.92 -4.22 -21.75
CA ARG A 611 29.72 -3.75 -22.45
C ARG A 611 28.74 -3.17 -21.45
N ARG A 612 29.01 -1.97 -20.95
CA ARG A 612 28.26 -1.32 -19.91
C ARG A 612 26.99 -0.60 -20.41
N MET A 613 27.04 -0.10 -21.63
CA MET A 613 25.97 0.68 -22.20
C MET A 613 25.51 0.11 -23.54
N LEU A 614 24.19 0.05 -23.73
CA LEU A 614 23.56 -0.24 -25.01
C LEU A 614 22.82 1.00 -25.51
N ILE A 615 23.23 1.50 -26.68
CA ILE A 615 22.47 2.49 -27.44
C ILE A 615 21.36 1.75 -28.18
N VAL A 616 20.11 2.00 -27.79
CA VAL A 616 18.94 1.30 -28.35
C VAL A 616 18.27 2.18 -29.39
N THR A 617 18.30 1.77 -30.64
CA THR A 617 17.70 2.48 -31.75
C THR A 617 16.51 1.70 -32.36
N GLY A 618 15.78 2.30 -33.24
CA GLY A 618 14.62 1.70 -33.92
C GLY A 618 13.38 2.60 -33.92
N PRO A 619 12.28 2.18 -34.56
CA PRO A 619 11.05 2.97 -34.66
C PRO A 619 10.34 3.14 -33.32
N ASN A 620 9.53 4.20 -33.19
CA ASN A 620 8.80 4.49 -31.95
C ASN A 620 7.84 3.37 -31.51
N MET A 621 7.23 2.68 -32.43
CA MET A 621 6.35 1.53 -32.17
C MET A 621 7.10 0.18 -32.12
N GLY A 622 8.42 0.18 -32.30
CA GLY A 622 9.23 -1.03 -32.29
C GLY A 622 9.36 -1.72 -30.93
N GLY A 623 9.00 -1.02 -29.82
CA GLY A 623 9.03 -1.60 -28.48
C GLY A 623 10.28 -1.27 -27.65
N LYS A 624 11.03 -0.20 -27.98
CA LYS A 624 12.24 0.22 -27.23
C LYS A 624 12.00 0.34 -25.73
N SER A 625 10.98 1.12 -25.33
CA SER A 625 10.65 1.34 -23.91
C SER A 625 10.17 0.05 -23.23
N THR A 626 9.45 -0.82 -23.95
CA THR A 626 9.04 -2.14 -23.47
C THR A 626 10.23 -3.04 -23.20
N TYR A 627 11.21 -3.06 -24.13
CA TYR A 627 12.45 -3.82 -23.99
C TYR A 627 13.27 -3.36 -22.76
N MET A 628 13.42 -2.05 -22.58
CA MET A 628 14.15 -1.53 -21.43
C MET A 628 13.44 -1.85 -20.11
N ARG A 629 12.11 -1.62 -20.05
CA ARG A 629 11.32 -1.97 -18.85
C ARG A 629 11.38 -3.45 -18.52
N GLN A 630 11.37 -4.33 -19.54
CA GLN A 630 11.54 -5.77 -19.38
C GLN A 630 12.83 -6.11 -18.60
N VAL A 631 13.97 -5.50 -18.95
CA VAL A 631 15.24 -5.74 -18.27
C VAL A 631 15.18 -5.31 -16.81
N ALA A 632 14.60 -4.14 -16.52
CA ALA A 632 14.46 -3.65 -15.15
C ALA A 632 13.50 -4.52 -14.33
N LEU A 633 12.37 -4.95 -14.90
CA LEU A 633 11.39 -5.80 -14.22
C LEU A 633 11.94 -7.20 -13.94
N ILE A 634 12.66 -7.81 -14.88
CA ILE A 634 13.33 -9.11 -14.67
C ILE A 634 14.37 -8.98 -13.55
N THR A 635 15.18 -7.91 -13.57
CA THR A 635 16.16 -7.64 -12.51
C THR A 635 15.48 -7.47 -11.15
N LEU A 636 14.40 -6.70 -11.08
CA LEU A 636 13.63 -6.50 -9.85
C LEU A 636 13.01 -7.82 -9.37
N MET A 637 12.40 -8.60 -10.26
CA MET A 637 11.79 -9.89 -9.92
C MET A 637 12.81 -10.87 -9.33
N ALA A 638 14.02 -10.95 -9.90
CA ALA A 638 15.09 -11.74 -9.33
C ALA A 638 15.43 -11.33 -7.89
N HIS A 639 15.47 -10.03 -7.61
CA HIS A 639 15.85 -9.47 -6.30
C HIS A 639 14.72 -9.51 -5.24
N ILE A 640 13.47 -9.76 -5.64
CA ILE A 640 12.40 -10.08 -4.67
C ILE A 640 12.35 -11.57 -4.33
N GLY A 641 13.13 -12.39 -5.02
CA GLY A 641 13.18 -13.83 -4.85
C GLY A 641 12.17 -14.59 -5.69
N SER A 642 11.62 -13.98 -6.75
CA SER A 642 10.76 -14.64 -7.73
C SER A 642 11.59 -15.27 -8.86
N PHE A 643 11.06 -16.30 -9.51
CA PHE A 643 11.51 -16.71 -10.82
C PHE A 643 11.13 -15.66 -11.86
N VAL A 644 11.80 -15.65 -13.01
CA VAL A 644 11.75 -14.57 -13.99
C VAL A 644 11.29 -15.04 -15.37
N PRO A 645 10.63 -14.17 -16.15
CA PRO A 645 10.18 -14.45 -17.52
C PRO A 645 11.36 -14.45 -18.51
N ALA A 646 12.25 -15.41 -18.40
CA ALA A 646 13.40 -15.59 -19.29
C ALA A 646 13.79 -17.06 -19.30
N GLN A 647 14.44 -17.54 -20.38
CA GLN A 647 14.98 -18.90 -20.40
C GLN A 647 16.16 -19.06 -19.45
N LYS A 648 17.03 -18.01 -19.42
CA LYS A 648 18.12 -17.89 -18.45
C LYS A 648 18.30 -16.43 -18.08
N ALA A 649 18.65 -16.20 -16.83
CA ALA A 649 19.04 -14.89 -16.35
C ALA A 649 20.16 -15.02 -15.34
N ALA A 650 21.30 -14.35 -15.60
CA ALA A 650 22.39 -14.21 -14.66
C ALA A 650 22.55 -12.72 -14.31
N ILE A 651 22.38 -12.40 -13.02
CA ILE A 651 22.26 -11.01 -12.56
C ILE A 651 23.29 -10.78 -11.46
N GLY A 652 24.19 -9.84 -11.68
CA GLY A 652 25.18 -9.38 -10.70
C GLY A 652 24.59 -8.39 -9.69
N PRO A 653 25.45 -7.85 -8.81
CA PRO A 653 25.03 -6.87 -7.83
C PRO A 653 24.39 -5.65 -8.48
N VAL A 654 23.18 -5.28 -8.00
CA VAL A 654 22.48 -4.05 -8.38
C VAL A 654 22.15 -3.27 -7.11
N ASP A 655 22.55 -2.00 -7.05
CA ASP A 655 22.27 -1.12 -5.92
C ASP A 655 21.07 -0.21 -6.15
N ARG A 656 20.86 0.23 -7.40
CA ARG A 656 19.79 1.15 -7.78
C ARG A 656 19.26 0.82 -9.16
N ILE A 657 17.98 1.07 -9.36
CA ILE A 657 17.38 1.09 -10.69
C ILE A 657 16.82 2.50 -10.93
N PHE A 658 17.27 3.14 -11.98
CA PHE A 658 16.78 4.43 -12.42
C PHE A 658 16.10 4.33 -13.76
N THR A 659 14.99 5.03 -13.91
CA THR A 659 14.30 5.13 -15.20
C THR A 659 13.96 6.56 -15.52
N ARG A 660 14.27 6.96 -16.75
CA ARG A 660 13.75 8.16 -17.39
C ARG A 660 13.03 7.70 -18.66
N ILE A 661 11.72 7.43 -18.55
CA ILE A 661 10.89 6.88 -19.62
C ILE A 661 9.63 7.73 -19.77
N GLY A 662 9.40 8.27 -20.99
CA GLY A 662 8.22 9.03 -21.33
C GLY A 662 8.21 10.47 -20.82
N ALA A 663 7.38 11.33 -21.41
CA ALA A 663 7.10 12.67 -20.95
C ALA A 663 5.81 12.62 -20.12
N ALA A 664 5.89 12.76 -18.81
CA ALA A 664 4.72 13.04 -18.00
C ALA A 664 4.52 14.57 -18.01
N ASP A 665 3.44 15.03 -18.62
CA ASP A 665 2.96 16.40 -18.44
C ASP A 665 2.51 16.59 -17.00
N ASP A 666 3.35 17.21 -16.19
CA ASP A 666 2.94 17.66 -14.85
C ASP A 666 2.32 19.05 -14.93
N LEU A 667 1.12 19.10 -15.52
CA LEU A 667 0.32 20.32 -15.61
C LEU A 667 -0.03 20.89 -14.22
N ALA A 668 -0.05 20.05 -13.20
CA ALA A 668 -0.42 20.43 -11.84
C ALA A 668 0.67 21.26 -11.13
N SER A 669 1.96 21.02 -11.43
CA SER A 669 3.08 21.75 -10.85
C SER A 669 3.49 23.00 -11.65
N GLY A 670 2.94 23.21 -12.83
CA GLY A 670 3.31 24.32 -13.74
C GLY A 670 4.74 24.25 -14.27
N ARG A 671 5.42 23.08 -14.17
CA ARG A 671 6.76 22.88 -14.71
C ARG A 671 6.67 22.43 -16.17
N SER A 672 7.57 22.93 -17.02
CA SER A 672 7.66 22.42 -18.38
C SER A 672 8.15 20.98 -18.40
N THR A 673 7.67 20.18 -19.38
CA THR A 673 8.12 18.80 -19.59
C THR A 673 9.63 18.67 -19.64
N PHE A 674 10.31 19.62 -20.27
CA PHE A 674 11.77 19.67 -20.33
C PHE A 674 12.42 19.87 -18.96
N MET A 675 11.83 20.70 -18.07
CA MET A 675 12.37 20.89 -16.72
C MET A 675 12.22 19.62 -15.86
N VAL A 676 11.11 18.91 -15.98
CA VAL A 676 10.92 17.60 -15.30
C VAL A 676 11.95 16.60 -15.82
N GLU A 677 12.11 16.50 -17.13
CA GLU A 677 13.11 15.65 -17.78
C GLU A 677 14.53 15.94 -17.28
N MET A 678 14.93 17.20 -17.20
CA MET A 678 16.27 17.57 -16.73
C MET A 678 16.45 17.33 -15.23
N THR A 679 15.40 17.47 -14.41
CA THR A 679 15.47 17.16 -12.98
C THR A 679 15.67 15.66 -12.76
N GLU A 680 14.92 14.81 -13.46
CA GLU A 680 15.09 13.36 -13.40
C GLU A 680 16.48 12.92 -13.90
N THR A 681 16.93 13.49 -15.02
CA THR A 681 18.26 13.23 -15.56
C THR A 681 19.36 13.65 -14.58
N ALA A 682 19.25 14.83 -13.95
CA ALA A 682 20.21 15.29 -12.96
C ALA A 682 20.26 14.35 -11.74
N ASN A 683 19.10 13.89 -11.24
CA ASN A 683 19.03 12.92 -10.16
C ASN A 683 19.81 11.63 -10.51
N ILE A 684 19.62 11.11 -11.70
CA ILE A 684 20.34 9.93 -12.20
C ILE A 684 21.85 10.19 -12.25
N LEU A 685 22.28 11.26 -12.89
CA LEU A 685 23.68 11.58 -13.09
C LEU A 685 24.43 11.85 -11.76
N HIS A 686 23.76 12.34 -10.74
CA HIS A 686 24.34 12.56 -9.42
C HIS A 686 24.41 11.30 -8.54
N ASN A 687 23.50 10.34 -8.73
CA ASN A 687 23.31 9.23 -7.79
C ASN A 687 23.63 7.85 -8.37
N ALA A 688 23.78 7.71 -9.68
CA ALA A 688 24.13 6.42 -10.28
C ALA A 688 25.57 5.98 -9.94
N THR A 689 25.74 4.69 -9.75
CA THR A 689 27.00 4.01 -9.43
C THR A 689 27.34 2.97 -10.51
N PRO A 690 28.53 2.34 -10.47
CA PRO A 690 28.84 1.24 -11.38
C PRO A 690 27.93 0.01 -11.24
N GLU A 691 27.23 -0.14 -10.09
CA GLU A 691 26.26 -1.21 -9.85
C GLU A 691 24.82 -0.80 -10.20
N SER A 692 24.58 0.44 -10.62
CA SER A 692 23.25 0.92 -10.97
C SER A 692 22.82 0.47 -12.36
N LEU A 693 21.55 0.09 -12.49
CA LEU A 693 20.86 -0.11 -13.77
C LEU A 693 20.11 1.17 -14.13
N VAL A 694 20.48 1.75 -15.27
CA VAL A 694 19.93 3.03 -15.75
C VAL A 694 19.20 2.84 -17.07
N LEU A 695 17.93 3.27 -17.14
CA LEU A 695 17.11 3.27 -18.34
C LEU A 695 16.80 4.70 -18.76
N MET A 696 17.36 5.13 -19.90
CA MET A 696 17.20 6.48 -20.43
C MET A 696 16.45 6.41 -21.77
N ASP A 697 15.28 7.01 -21.83
CA ASP A 697 14.45 7.00 -23.02
C ASP A 697 14.28 8.43 -23.57
N GLU A 698 14.87 8.67 -24.75
CA GLU A 698 14.62 9.85 -25.56
C GLU A 698 14.91 11.20 -24.89
N ILE A 699 16.10 11.38 -24.33
CA ILE A 699 16.53 12.63 -23.70
C ILE A 699 16.71 13.73 -24.74
N GLY A 700 16.33 14.98 -24.36
CA GLY A 700 16.56 16.19 -25.15
C GLY A 700 15.43 16.55 -26.13
N ARG A 701 14.26 15.91 -26.03
CA ARG A 701 13.11 16.20 -26.90
C ARG A 701 12.45 17.55 -26.66
N GLY A 702 12.55 18.07 -25.44
CA GLY A 702 11.87 19.31 -25.03
C GLY A 702 12.54 20.61 -25.42
N THR A 703 13.66 20.58 -26.21
CA THR A 703 14.44 21.74 -26.60
C THR A 703 14.83 21.73 -28.09
N SER A 704 15.70 22.63 -28.54
CA SER A 704 16.18 22.62 -29.93
C SER A 704 16.96 21.32 -30.24
N THR A 705 16.98 20.90 -31.51
CA THR A 705 17.61 19.61 -31.91
C THR A 705 19.07 19.53 -31.50
N TYR A 706 19.85 20.59 -31.70
CA TYR A 706 21.28 20.59 -31.37
C TYR A 706 21.54 20.65 -29.85
N ASP A 707 20.75 21.41 -29.10
CA ASP A 707 20.87 21.44 -27.63
C ASP A 707 20.49 20.06 -27.05
N GLY A 708 19.41 19.46 -27.55
CA GLY A 708 18.96 18.13 -27.12
C GLY A 708 19.97 17.04 -27.42
N LEU A 709 20.54 17.04 -28.65
CA LEU A 709 21.61 16.12 -29.03
C LEU A 709 22.87 16.31 -28.15
N SER A 710 23.29 17.54 -27.92
CA SER A 710 24.47 17.82 -27.11
C SER A 710 24.32 17.35 -25.67
N LEU A 711 23.14 17.55 -25.07
CA LEU A 711 22.80 17.07 -23.74
C LEU A 711 22.75 15.53 -23.68
N ALA A 712 22.07 14.89 -24.65
CA ALA A 712 21.98 13.44 -24.73
C ALA A 712 23.36 12.78 -24.91
N TRP A 713 24.20 13.36 -25.76
CA TRP A 713 25.57 12.88 -25.97
C TRP A 713 26.40 12.96 -24.68
N SER A 714 26.42 14.14 -24.05
CA SER A 714 27.21 14.35 -22.82
C SER A 714 26.71 13.49 -21.66
N ALA A 715 25.39 13.28 -21.54
CA ALA A 715 24.80 12.41 -20.54
C ALA A 715 25.21 10.95 -20.78
N ALA A 716 25.14 10.48 -22.04
CA ALA A 716 25.54 9.10 -22.39
C ALA A 716 27.04 8.88 -22.14
N GLU A 717 27.87 9.82 -22.53
CA GLU A 717 29.31 9.77 -22.28
C GLU A 717 29.64 9.74 -20.79
N HIS A 718 28.99 10.60 -19.98
CA HIS A 718 29.16 10.62 -18.52
C HIS A 718 28.74 9.31 -17.85
N LEU A 719 27.60 8.73 -18.25
CA LEU A 719 27.14 7.44 -17.75
C LEU A 719 28.11 6.30 -18.11
N ALA A 720 28.64 6.31 -19.33
CA ALA A 720 29.53 5.24 -19.82
C ALA A 720 30.98 5.34 -19.29
N GLN A 721 31.55 6.54 -19.22
CA GLN A 721 32.98 6.72 -18.87
C GLN A 721 33.17 7.03 -17.39
N SER A 722 32.39 8.00 -16.83
CA SER A 722 32.60 8.48 -15.48
C SER A 722 31.91 7.61 -14.45
N LEU A 723 30.60 7.36 -14.61
CA LEU A 723 29.80 6.56 -13.69
C LEU A 723 29.92 5.07 -13.96
N ARG A 724 30.15 4.67 -15.21
CA ARG A 724 30.28 3.28 -15.65
C ARG A 724 29.10 2.41 -15.24
N SER A 725 27.90 3.00 -15.18
CA SER A 725 26.67 2.30 -14.83
C SER A 725 26.21 1.36 -15.96
N MET A 726 25.47 0.31 -15.60
CA MET A 726 24.77 -0.54 -16.56
C MET A 726 23.62 0.24 -17.18
N THR A 727 23.72 0.60 -18.47
CA THR A 727 22.80 1.57 -19.06
C THR A 727 22.16 1.06 -20.35
N LEU A 728 20.83 1.20 -20.46
CA LEU A 728 20.08 1.10 -21.70
C LEU A 728 19.64 2.50 -22.10
N PHE A 729 20.16 3.00 -23.21
CA PHE A 729 19.96 4.36 -23.67
C PHE A 729 19.22 4.37 -25.01
N ALA A 730 17.90 4.55 -24.97
CA ALA A 730 17.10 4.65 -26.19
C ALA A 730 17.13 6.08 -26.73
N THR A 731 17.34 6.21 -28.04
CA THR A 731 17.45 7.51 -28.70
C THR A 731 16.90 7.49 -30.12
N HIS A 732 16.51 8.69 -30.57
CA HIS A 732 16.25 8.99 -31.99
C HIS A 732 17.38 9.75 -32.66
N TYR A 733 18.39 10.16 -31.89
CA TYR A 733 19.59 10.81 -32.45
C TYR A 733 20.53 9.74 -33.01
N PHE A 734 20.58 9.61 -34.33
CA PHE A 734 21.46 8.64 -35.00
C PHE A 734 22.95 8.93 -34.75
N GLU A 735 23.30 10.17 -34.45
CA GLU A 735 24.66 10.58 -34.13
C GLU A 735 25.20 9.82 -32.91
N LEU A 736 24.33 9.51 -31.92
CA LEU A 736 24.74 8.73 -30.74
C LEU A 736 25.20 7.30 -31.08
N THR A 737 24.83 6.77 -32.26
CA THR A 737 25.31 5.45 -32.70
C THR A 737 26.78 5.41 -33.00
N GLN A 738 27.45 6.57 -33.04
CA GLN A 738 28.92 6.68 -33.20
C GLN A 738 29.68 6.55 -31.86
N LEU A 739 28.99 6.61 -30.72
CA LEU A 739 29.63 6.47 -29.41
C LEU A 739 30.49 5.19 -29.24
N PRO A 740 30.08 4.01 -29.73
CA PRO A 740 30.91 2.80 -29.65
C PRO A 740 32.25 2.91 -30.38
N GLU A 741 32.38 3.82 -31.34
CA GLU A 741 33.67 4.07 -32.04
C GLU A 741 34.67 4.86 -31.14
N GLN A 742 34.13 5.58 -30.15
CA GLN A 742 34.92 6.43 -29.25
C GLN A 742 35.03 5.84 -27.83
N ILE A 743 34.14 4.97 -27.43
CA ILE A 743 34.04 4.44 -26.06
C ILE A 743 33.89 2.92 -26.14
N GLU A 744 34.86 2.18 -25.67
CA GLU A 744 34.96 0.71 -25.82
C GLU A 744 33.82 -0.05 -25.11
N ASN A 745 33.28 0.46 -24.00
CA ASN A 745 32.23 -0.22 -23.21
C ASN A 745 30.81 0.13 -23.64
N VAL A 746 30.62 0.73 -24.81
CA VAL A 746 29.34 1.06 -25.42
C VAL A 746 29.10 0.19 -26.65
N ALA A 747 27.88 -0.29 -26.84
CA ALA A 747 27.49 -1.05 -28.01
C ALA A 747 26.14 -0.55 -28.56
N ASN A 748 25.90 -0.76 -29.84
CA ASN A 748 24.64 -0.46 -30.48
C ASN A 748 23.77 -1.72 -30.54
N VAL A 749 22.48 -1.56 -30.28
CA VAL A 749 21.43 -2.54 -30.58
C VAL A 749 20.26 -1.82 -31.22
N HIS A 750 19.48 -2.53 -32.00
CA HIS A 750 18.26 -1.95 -32.59
C HIS A 750 17.10 -2.93 -32.58
N LEU A 751 15.90 -2.37 -32.52
CA LEU A 751 14.69 -3.14 -32.75
C LEU A 751 14.39 -3.13 -34.25
N ASP A 752 14.27 -4.34 -34.79
CA ASP A 752 14.12 -4.58 -36.22
C ASP A 752 12.71 -4.25 -36.72
N ALA A 753 12.63 -3.73 -37.93
CA ALA A 753 11.40 -3.48 -38.66
C ALA A 753 11.63 -3.78 -40.14
N ILE A 754 10.70 -4.51 -40.75
CA ILE A 754 10.76 -4.90 -42.14
C ILE A 754 9.77 -4.03 -42.92
N GLU A 755 10.26 -3.38 -43.98
CA GLU A 755 9.48 -2.61 -44.92
C GLU A 755 9.00 -3.53 -46.06
N HIS A 756 7.69 -3.63 -46.25
CA HIS A 756 7.12 -4.39 -47.34
C HIS A 756 6.17 -3.47 -48.12
N ASP A 757 6.55 -3.04 -49.26
CA ASP A 757 5.89 -2.03 -50.09
C ASP A 757 5.69 -0.70 -49.34
N ASP A 758 4.44 -0.28 -49.12
CA ASP A 758 4.10 0.93 -48.32
C ASP A 758 3.73 0.63 -46.85
N THR A 759 3.93 -0.62 -46.39
CA THR A 759 3.64 -1.04 -45.05
C THR A 759 4.93 -1.38 -44.26
N ILE A 760 4.87 -1.20 -42.93
CA ILE A 760 5.96 -1.60 -42.02
C ILE A 760 5.47 -2.69 -41.09
N ALA A 761 6.24 -3.75 -40.95
CA ALA A 761 6.06 -4.78 -39.95
C ALA A 761 7.13 -4.63 -38.84
N PHE A 762 6.69 -4.37 -37.61
CA PHE A 762 7.58 -4.33 -36.46
C PHE A 762 7.88 -5.75 -36.00
N MET A 763 9.14 -6.14 -36.04
CA MET A 763 9.53 -7.48 -35.64
C MET A 763 9.66 -7.63 -34.14
N HIS A 764 9.74 -6.53 -33.39
CA HIS A 764 9.94 -6.48 -31.93
C HIS A 764 11.15 -7.30 -31.42
N ALA A 765 12.03 -7.67 -32.33
CA ALA A 765 13.24 -8.43 -32.06
C ALA A 765 14.45 -7.49 -32.00
N VAL A 766 15.26 -7.66 -30.96
CA VAL A 766 16.51 -6.90 -30.78
C VAL A 766 17.63 -7.55 -31.57
N GLN A 767 18.34 -6.74 -32.35
CA GLN A 767 19.48 -7.12 -33.16
C GLN A 767 20.72 -6.30 -32.80
N GLU A 768 21.91 -6.86 -32.98
CA GLU A 768 23.17 -6.16 -32.78
C GLU A 768 23.40 -5.11 -33.87
N GLY A 769 24.07 -4.01 -33.50
CA GLY A 769 24.32 -2.89 -34.37
C GLY A 769 23.29 -1.78 -34.36
N ALA A 770 23.55 -0.70 -35.06
CA ALA A 770 22.66 0.46 -35.19
C ALA A 770 21.54 0.21 -36.20
N ALA A 771 20.36 0.80 -36.00
CA ALA A 771 19.32 0.82 -37.01
C ALA A 771 19.77 1.55 -38.26
N SER A 772 19.43 1.01 -39.44
CA SER A 772 19.83 1.57 -40.72
C SER A 772 18.99 2.76 -41.17
N LYS A 773 17.77 2.92 -40.64
CA LYS A 773 16.80 3.95 -41.06
C LYS A 773 15.87 4.36 -39.89
N SER A 774 15.35 5.58 -39.99
CA SER A 774 14.18 6.00 -39.17
C SER A 774 12.90 5.70 -39.94
N TYR A 775 11.91 5.08 -39.31
CA TYR A 775 10.65 4.70 -39.94
C TYR A 775 9.51 5.69 -39.61
N GLY A 776 9.79 6.93 -39.25
CA GLY A 776 8.83 7.93 -38.82
C GLY A 776 7.75 8.22 -39.86
N LEU A 777 8.09 8.27 -41.16
CA LEU A 777 7.15 8.53 -42.23
C LEU A 777 6.22 7.33 -42.53
N GLN A 778 6.72 6.11 -42.35
CA GLN A 778 5.93 4.89 -42.48
C GLN A 778 4.95 4.78 -41.33
N VAL A 779 5.36 5.09 -40.10
CA VAL A 779 4.49 5.16 -38.93
C VAL A 779 3.40 6.23 -39.12
N ALA A 780 3.75 7.40 -39.67
CA ALA A 780 2.77 8.45 -39.97
C ALA A 780 1.71 7.97 -40.99
N ALA A 781 2.13 7.20 -42.00
CA ALA A 781 1.22 6.60 -42.95
C ALA A 781 0.26 5.59 -42.29
N LEU A 782 0.78 4.71 -41.43
CA LEU A 782 -0.01 3.76 -40.63
C LEU A 782 -1.02 4.46 -39.69
N ALA A 783 -0.63 5.61 -39.15
CA ALA A 783 -1.48 6.43 -38.26
C ALA A 783 -2.58 7.18 -39.04
N GLY A 784 -2.63 7.07 -40.37
CA GLY A 784 -3.68 7.69 -41.19
C GLY A 784 -3.38 9.12 -41.65
N VAL A 785 -2.11 9.59 -41.58
CA VAL A 785 -1.72 10.88 -42.17
C VAL A 785 -1.98 10.83 -43.69
N PRO A 786 -2.60 11.86 -44.29
CA PRO A 786 -2.93 11.85 -45.71
C PRO A 786 -1.71 11.54 -46.61
N ALA A 787 -1.88 10.63 -47.57
CA ALA A 787 -0.81 10.13 -48.46
C ALA A 787 -0.02 11.25 -49.14
N LYS A 788 -0.71 12.35 -49.55
CA LYS A 788 -0.06 13.52 -50.11
C LYS A 788 0.95 14.19 -49.17
N VAL A 789 0.61 14.25 -47.85
CA VAL A 789 1.51 14.83 -46.83
C VAL A 789 2.70 13.92 -46.61
N VAL A 790 2.50 12.61 -46.53
CA VAL A 790 3.58 11.61 -46.38
C VAL A 790 4.52 11.64 -47.58
N GLN A 791 3.98 11.74 -48.78
CA GLN A 791 4.81 11.84 -50.00
C GLN A 791 5.64 13.12 -50.04
N ALA A 792 5.03 14.28 -49.70
CA ALA A 792 5.77 15.55 -49.58
C ALA A 792 6.86 15.47 -48.51
N ALA A 793 6.57 14.82 -47.39
CA ALA A 793 7.56 14.59 -46.30
C ALA A 793 8.72 13.67 -46.75
N LYS A 794 8.45 12.60 -47.54
CA LYS A 794 9.48 11.73 -48.13
C LYS A 794 10.44 12.53 -49.03
N HIS A 795 9.87 13.37 -49.90
CA HIS A 795 10.71 14.25 -50.76
C HIS A 795 11.54 15.25 -49.96
N LYS A 796 10.96 15.82 -48.89
CA LYS A 796 11.69 16.78 -48.05
C LYS A 796 12.81 16.08 -47.29
N LEU A 797 12.53 14.88 -46.74
CA LEU A 797 13.55 14.08 -46.03
C LEU A 797 14.75 13.79 -46.93
N HIS A 798 14.50 13.30 -48.14
CA HIS A 798 15.55 13.01 -49.11
C HIS A 798 16.42 14.25 -49.45
N HIS A 799 15.75 15.41 -49.52
CA HIS A 799 16.47 16.68 -49.78
C HIS A 799 17.31 17.11 -48.58
N LEU A 800 16.85 16.88 -47.33
CA LEU A 800 17.61 17.20 -46.13
C LEU A 800 18.83 16.24 -45.96
N GLU A 801 18.65 14.94 -46.19
CA GLU A 801 19.71 13.94 -46.08
C GLU A 801 20.79 14.14 -47.18
N SER A 802 20.39 14.56 -48.38
CA SER A 802 21.38 14.87 -49.43
C SER A 802 22.20 16.10 -49.10
N ARG A 803 21.59 17.10 -48.48
CA ARG A 803 22.26 18.33 -48.04
C ARG A 803 23.26 18.08 -46.90
N ASP A 804 22.91 17.26 -45.93
CA ASP A 804 23.80 16.83 -44.85
C ASP A 804 25.00 16.02 -45.37
N ARG A 805 24.80 15.18 -46.41
CA ARG A 805 25.89 14.48 -47.08
C ARG A 805 26.82 15.43 -47.84
N GLU A 806 26.30 16.47 -48.48
CA GLU A 806 27.11 17.46 -49.19
C GLU A 806 27.89 18.35 -48.20
N GLU A 807 27.35 18.68 -47.04
CA GLU A 807 28.04 19.44 -45.99
C GLU A 807 29.12 18.63 -45.24
N ARG A 808 28.97 17.30 -45.10
CA ARG A 808 29.97 16.38 -44.52
C ARG A 808 31.13 16.02 -45.48
N LEU A 809 30.92 16.11 -46.79
CA LEU A 809 31.95 15.84 -47.79
C LEU A 809 33.19 16.78 -47.69
N PRO A 810 33.05 18.10 -47.36
CA PRO A 810 34.23 18.95 -47.14
C PRO A 810 34.97 18.60 -45.86
N GLU A 811 34.30 18.19 -44.78
CA GLU A 811 34.94 17.82 -43.48
C GLU A 811 35.74 16.51 -43.62
N LEU A 812 35.23 15.52 -44.34
CA LEU A 812 35.93 14.28 -44.63
C LEU A 812 37.12 14.53 -45.56
N ARG A 813 37.04 15.50 -46.49
CA ARG A 813 38.19 15.93 -47.30
C ARG A 813 39.20 16.73 -46.47
N GLN A 814 38.80 17.56 -45.54
CA GLN A 814 39.69 18.26 -44.63
C GLN A 814 40.37 17.31 -43.64
N ALA A 815 39.68 16.29 -43.11
CA ALA A 815 40.25 15.25 -42.27
C ALA A 815 41.27 14.38 -43.04
N GLN A 816 41.04 14.09 -44.34
CA GLN A 816 42.01 13.40 -45.19
C GLN A 816 43.17 14.30 -45.60
N LEU A 817 42.97 15.63 -45.68
CA LEU A 817 44.05 16.59 -45.98
C LEU A 817 44.87 16.95 -44.74
N SER A 818 44.41 16.73 -43.54
CA SER A 818 45.17 16.93 -42.30
C SER A 818 46.11 15.79 -41.94
N LEU A 819 46.17 14.71 -42.74
CA LEU A 819 47.17 13.67 -42.69
C LEU A 819 48.40 14.01 -43.56
N ALA A 820 48.36 15.09 -44.31
CA ALA A 820 49.59 15.70 -44.90
C ALA A 820 50.31 16.52 -43.81
N MET A 821 51.51 16.14 -43.48
CA MET A 821 52.42 16.77 -42.50
C MET A 821 52.28 18.28 -42.42
N PRO A 822 52.22 18.88 -41.21
CA PRO A 822 52.21 20.32 -41.09
C PRO A 822 53.55 20.86 -41.65
N GLU A 823 53.50 21.71 -42.64
CA GLU A 823 54.65 22.55 -42.98
C GLU A 823 54.95 23.37 -41.73
N SER A 824 56.19 23.24 -41.23
CA SER A 824 56.65 23.99 -40.08
C SER A 824 56.47 25.47 -40.38
N SER A 825 55.68 26.18 -39.60
CA SER A 825 55.51 27.61 -39.73
C SER A 825 56.83 28.26 -39.42
N LYS A 826 57.41 28.95 -40.37
CA LYS A 826 58.67 29.70 -40.19
C LYS A 826 58.67 30.61 -38.94
N ALA A 827 57.50 31.04 -38.53
CA ALA A 827 57.31 31.82 -37.32
C ALA A 827 57.52 31.00 -36.04
N LEU A 828 57.08 29.70 -36.03
CA LEU A 828 57.31 28.79 -34.92
C LEU A 828 58.79 28.35 -34.84
N ASP A 829 59.36 28.00 -35.93
CA ASP A 829 60.78 27.63 -35.97
C ASP A 829 61.66 28.77 -35.49
N ARG A 830 61.29 30.02 -35.81
CA ARG A 830 61.96 31.25 -35.34
C ARG A 830 61.72 31.47 -33.83
N LEU A 831 60.59 31.23 -33.36
CA LEU A 831 60.19 31.38 -31.93
C LEU A 831 61.00 30.39 -31.04
N ASP A 832 61.15 29.17 -31.46
CA ASP A 832 61.91 28.09 -30.75
C ASP A 832 63.42 28.37 -30.63
N THR A 833 63.93 29.26 -31.50
CA THR A 833 65.35 29.67 -31.48
C THR A 833 65.66 30.86 -30.58
N ILE A 834 64.70 31.42 -29.92
CA ILE A 834 64.77 32.67 -29.12
C ILE A 834 64.85 32.38 -27.65
N ASP A 835 65.87 32.94 -26.98
CA ASP A 835 65.91 32.96 -25.53
C ASP A 835 65.28 34.30 -24.98
N PRO A 836 64.12 34.28 -24.41
CA PRO A 836 63.39 35.51 -23.97
C PRO A 836 64.16 36.32 -22.91
N ASP A 837 64.98 35.65 -22.10
CA ASP A 837 65.71 36.28 -20.99
C ASP A 837 66.97 37.07 -21.48
N SER A 838 67.39 36.83 -22.71
CA SER A 838 68.51 37.53 -23.33
C SER A 838 68.15 38.78 -24.14
N LEU A 839 66.84 39.08 -24.28
CA LEU A 839 66.32 40.16 -25.09
C LEU A 839 66.11 41.47 -24.32
N THR A 840 66.61 42.57 -24.93
CA THR A 840 66.11 43.89 -24.40
C THR A 840 64.71 44.23 -24.86
N PRO A 841 63.98 45.14 -24.19
CA PRO A 841 62.62 45.47 -24.56
C PRO A 841 62.41 45.95 -25.99
N ARG A 842 63.41 46.61 -26.58
CA ARG A 842 63.41 47.05 -27.97
C ARG A 842 63.53 45.87 -28.91
N GLN A 843 64.47 44.97 -28.65
CA GLN A 843 64.68 43.74 -29.44
C GLN A 843 63.44 42.83 -29.36
N ALA A 844 62.76 42.72 -28.25
CA ALA A 844 61.53 41.96 -28.12
C ALA A 844 60.40 42.55 -28.98
N LEU A 845 60.30 43.86 -29.09
CA LEU A 845 59.33 44.55 -29.94
C LEU A 845 59.61 44.33 -31.43
N ASP A 846 60.91 44.48 -31.82
CA ASP A 846 61.34 44.27 -33.19
C ASP A 846 61.13 42.79 -33.61
N LEU A 847 61.36 41.88 -32.74
CA LEU A 847 61.13 40.45 -32.95
C LEU A 847 59.61 40.08 -33.08
N LEU A 848 58.73 40.76 -32.34
CA LEU A 848 57.31 40.63 -32.55
C LEU A 848 56.82 41.07 -33.90
N TYR A 849 57.45 42.13 -34.46
CA TYR A 849 57.19 42.58 -35.84
C TYR A 849 57.74 41.56 -36.86
N GLU A 850 58.93 41.00 -36.65
CA GLU A 850 59.48 39.92 -37.48
C GLU A 850 58.60 38.68 -37.51
N LEU A 851 58.19 38.20 -36.36
CA LEU A 851 57.28 37.05 -36.24
C LEU A 851 55.92 37.29 -36.90
N LYS A 852 55.39 38.51 -36.83
CA LYS A 852 54.19 38.93 -37.53
C LYS A 852 54.32 38.98 -39.05
N GLN A 853 55.50 39.20 -39.59
CA GLN A 853 55.77 39.17 -41.03
C GLN A 853 56.01 37.73 -41.55
N LEU A 854 56.40 36.82 -40.65
CA LEU A 854 56.63 35.42 -40.99
C LEU A 854 55.34 34.54 -40.87
N ARG A 855 54.26 35.11 -40.38
CA ARG A 855 52.91 34.49 -40.33
C ARG A 855 52.27 34.68 -41.74
#